data_c55cf3412470d05439176a5624587ec6
#
_entry.id   c55cf3412470d05439176a5624587ec6
#
_cell.length_a   1.000
_cell.length_b   1.000
_cell.length_c   1.000
_cell.angle_alpha   90.00
_cell.angle_beta   90.00
_cell.angle_gamma   90.00
#
_symmetry.space_group_name_H-M   'P 1'
#
loop_
_entity.id
_entity.type
_entity.pdbx_description
1 polymer ?
#
loop_
_entity_poly.entity_id
_entity_poly.type
_entity_poly.pdbx_seq_one_letter_code
_entity_poly.pdbx_strand_id
1 'polypeptide(L)'
;MSESTNKKPTTLDAVFGTEGVLAAEFPGYQPRPGQVQMAEIIRDAITDSRTVVIEAGTGVGKTFGYLAPVLLAGRKAIVSTGTKHLQDQIFGRDLPEIKRLMGSDARVALLKGRANYLCPHRLKRAIEEGRLQSPEWVRALHKIKDWASRSIDGDIARCNSVPEEHGIWPLVTSTNDNCLGKECPQFDDCFVVKAREAAHEADVVVINHHLFCADIAIRQSGFAELLPQADVIVLDEAHQLPEIASLFFGASLSSGQMLDLVRDTAREQQAEAADMTDVTQVAQQFEQAIDPAVQALKRARTDRIAWSELVDDDAITGAFETLQERLDALRTALEVAAPRGKGLGSCFERAVQMSQAFRSYRSTTDDTDAVRWLERRERSFTLNTTPMDAGKTFSEIVESQPRAWVFASATLAAGKDFSHFTRRLNLNLAVCQQTPSPFDYPDQALMYLPQNLPEPKGDPDYTLKILRLAFPVLKASQGRAFLLFTSHRALQEAARILEGKLPFPLFVQGTQAKAALLEAFRQSGHGVLLGTQSFWEGVDVRGEALSVVMIDRIPFASPDDPVRRARETQLKESGLSPFAAMALPEAIITFKQGVGRLIRDVADRGVLILCDQRLQTTGYGRQILDALPPMRRTSDLRDVQDFFAVTSTLEPTVAPTPTLDPEHP
;
A
#
# COMPACT_ATOMS: atom_id res chain seq x y z
N MET A 1 -21.23 44.18 11.89
CA MET A 1 -20.35 43.56 10.89
C MET A 1 -18.93 43.86 11.35
N SER A 2 -18.34 42.95 12.12
CA SER A 2 -16.94 43.06 12.54
C SER A 2 -16.07 42.43 11.44
N GLU A 3 -15.24 43.25 10.81
CA GLU A 3 -14.15 42.75 9.96
C GLU A 3 -13.22 41.91 10.84
N SER A 4 -13.41 40.58 10.81
CA SER A 4 -12.40 39.69 11.29
C SER A 4 -11.26 39.71 10.26
N THR A 5 -10.22 40.50 10.54
CA THR A 5 -8.95 40.47 9.85
C THR A 5 -8.41 39.04 9.93
N ASN A 6 -8.60 38.29 8.84
CA ASN A 6 -8.12 36.91 8.69
C ASN A 6 -6.59 36.92 8.57
N LYS A 7 -5.88 37.16 9.71
CA LYS A 7 -4.42 37.09 9.79
C LYS A 7 -4.04 35.62 9.58
N LYS A 8 -3.19 35.36 8.59
CA LYS A 8 -2.59 34.01 8.38
C LYS A 8 -2.00 33.51 9.71
N PRO A 9 -2.32 32.29 10.16
CA PRO A 9 -1.73 31.74 11.36
C PRO A 9 -0.21 31.58 11.17
N THR A 10 0.55 32.02 12.19
CA THR A 10 2.02 31.96 12.19
C THR A 10 2.56 30.98 13.21
N THR A 11 1.70 30.39 14.03
CA THR A 11 2.05 29.44 15.08
C THR A 11 1.15 28.23 15.07
N LEU A 12 1.60 27.13 15.66
CA LEU A 12 0.79 25.93 15.81
C LEU A 12 -0.43 26.15 16.71
N ASP A 13 -0.32 26.99 17.72
CA ASP A 13 -1.44 27.35 18.59
C ASP A 13 -2.54 28.11 17.82
N ALA A 14 -2.16 28.98 16.88
CA ALA A 14 -3.12 29.66 16.00
C ALA A 14 -3.79 28.67 15.01
N VAL A 15 -3.25 27.46 14.82
CA VAL A 15 -3.89 26.39 14.02
C VAL A 15 -4.72 25.46 14.89
N PHE A 16 -4.14 24.89 15.95
CA PHE A 16 -4.72 23.80 16.76
C PHE A 16 -5.28 24.25 18.10
N GLY A 17 -5.08 25.50 18.52
CA GLY A 17 -5.56 26.03 19.80
C GLY A 17 -7.08 26.16 19.86
N THR A 18 -7.61 26.40 21.06
CA THR A 18 -9.05 26.60 21.32
C THR A 18 -9.63 27.83 20.60
N GLU A 19 -8.81 28.79 20.23
CA GLU A 19 -9.16 29.97 19.42
C GLU A 19 -8.50 29.92 18.03
N GLY A 20 -7.97 28.78 17.66
CA GLY A 20 -7.29 28.57 16.39
C GLY A 20 -8.26 28.42 15.20
N VAL A 21 -7.67 28.39 13.98
CA VAL A 21 -8.46 28.33 12.75
C VAL A 21 -9.29 27.03 12.64
N LEU A 22 -8.85 25.93 13.25
CA LEU A 22 -9.63 24.70 13.29
C LEU A 22 -10.85 24.82 14.22
N ALA A 23 -10.69 25.48 15.36
CA ALA A 23 -11.79 25.72 16.29
C ALA A 23 -12.84 26.67 15.71
N ALA A 24 -12.40 27.68 14.93
CA ALA A 24 -13.31 28.59 14.25
C ALA A 24 -14.12 27.91 13.13
N GLU A 25 -13.57 26.94 12.44
CA GLU A 25 -14.24 26.25 11.31
C GLU A 25 -15.12 25.09 11.75
N PHE A 26 -14.67 24.28 12.71
CA PHE A 26 -15.36 23.05 13.10
C PHE A 26 -16.11 23.23 14.42
N PRO A 27 -17.46 23.33 14.41
CA PRO A 27 -18.26 23.41 15.63
C PRO A 27 -17.98 22.22 16.56
N GLY A 28 -17.66 22.50 17.83
CA GLY A 28 -17.32 21.46 18.80
C GLY A 28 -15.88 20.92 18.71
N TYR A 29 -15.03 21.53 17.91
CA TYR A 29 -13.60 21.18 17.88
C TYR A 29 -12.98 21.31 19.27
N GLN A 30 -12.22 20.28 19.63
CA GLN A 30 -11.36 20.31 20.81
C GLN A 30 -9.92 19.98 20.39
N PRO A 31 -8.92 20.74 20.87
CA PRO A 31 -7.53 20.43 20.65
C PRO A 31 -7.21 18.99 21.10
N ARG A 32 -6.58 18.24 20.21
CA ARG A 32 -6.14 16.87 20.53
C ARG A 32 -4.69 16.90 20.95
N PRO A 33 -4.35 16.63 22.23
CA PRO A 33 -2.97 16.76 22.72
C PRO A 33 -1.95 15.98 21.87
N GLY A 34 -2.31 14.78 21.39
CA GLY A 34 -1.43 13.99 20.51
C GLY A 34 -1.17 14.62 19.15
N GLN A 35 -2.15 15.36 18.58
CA GLN A 35 -1.97 16.09 17.32
C GLN A 35 -1.07 17.30 17.49
N VAL A 36 -1.27 18.06 18.56
CA VAL A 36 -0.43 19.23 18.89
C VAL A 36 1.01 18.80 19.12
N GLN A 37 1.22 17.79 19.97
CA GLN A 37 2.54 17.22 20.24
C GLN A 37 3.22 16.73 18.96
N MET A 38 2.52 16.01 18.09
CA MET A 38 3.05 15.60 16.79
C MET A 38 3.50 16.79 15.94
N ALA A 39 2.67 17.83 15.85
CA ALA A 39 2.97 19.02 15.07
C ALA A 39 4.18 19.78 15.64
N GLU A 40 4.34 19.85 16.96
CA GLU A 40 5.50 20.45 17.63
C GLU A 40 6.79 19.69 17.34
N ILE A 41 6.77 18.35 17.47
CA ILE A 41 7.92 17.48 17.14
C ILE A 41 8.36 17.71 15.70
N ILE A 42 7.39 17.78 14.76
CA ILE A 42 7.67 17.99 13.33
C ILE A 42 8.21 19.40 13.08
N ARG A 43 7.65 20.45 13.69
CA ARG A 43 8.18 21.82 13.61
C ARG A 43 9.64 21.85 14.04
N ASP A 44 9.96 21.24 15.18
CA ASP A 44 11.32 21.20 15.72
C ASP A 44 12.26 20.41 14.81
N ALA A 45 11.79 19.28 14.26
CA ALA A 45 12.54 18.50 13.28
C ALA A 45 12.82 19.30 11.99
N ILE A 46 11.86 20.10 11.51
CA ILE A 46 12.04 20.98 10.34
C ILE A 46 13.04 22.08 10.63
N THR A 47 12.98 22.67 11.83
CA THR A 47 13.88 23.75 12.24
C THR A 47 15.33 23.28 12.31
N ASP A 48 15.54 22.09 12.90
CA ASP A 48 16.88 21.55 13.17
C ASP A 48 17.36 20.57 12.08
N SER A 49 16.59 20.36 11.01
CA SER A 49 16.89 19.38 9.94
C SER A 49 17.18 17.98 10.50
N ARG A 50 16.32 17.49 11.41
CA ARG A 50 16.50 16.21 12.10
C ARG A 50 15.57 15.12 11.55
N THR A 51 15.94 13.86 11.80
CA THR A 51 15.13 12.66 11.53
C THR A 51 14.28 12.31 12.75
N VAL A 52 12.96 12.22 12.55
CA VAL A 52 12.00 11.81 13.59
C VAL A 52 11.12 10.64 13.12
N VAL A 53 10.85 9.74 14.04
CA VAL A 53 9.95 8.58 13.84
C VAL A 53 8.80 8.72 14.84
N ILE A 54 7.60 8.93 14.34
CA ILE A 54 6.43 9.28 15.17
C ILE A 54 5.35 8.21 15.00
N GLU A 55 5.01 7.51 16.08
CA GLU A 55 3.79 6.74 16.16
C GLU A 55 2.66 7.61 16.68
N ALA A 56 1.69 7.92 15.83
CA ALA A 56 0.49 8.63 16.18
C ALA A 56 -0.74 7.77 15.85
N GLY A 57 -1.41 7.25 16.85
CA GLY A 57 -2.51 6.31 16.70
C GLY A 57 -3.65 6.82 15.81
N THR A 58 -4.61 5.94 15.53
CA THR A 58 -5.82 6.31 14.81
C THR A 58 -6.55 7.44 15.54
N GLY A 59 -7.23 8.33 14.80
CA GLY A 59 -8.00 9.43 15.37
C GLY A 59 -7.20 10.66 15.86
N VAL A 60 -5.88 10.59 15.96
CA VAL A 60 -5.03 11.76 16.33
C VAL A 60 -5.16 12.90 15.34
N GLY A 61 -5.44 12.62 14.06
CA GLY A 61 -5.46 13.63 13.00
C GLY A 61 -4.09 13.86 12.38
N LYS A 62 -3.34 12.76 12.12
CA LYS A 62 -1.98 12.77 11.58
C LYS A 62 -1.80 13.71 10.40
N THR A 63 -2.72 13.67 9.44
CA THR A 63 -2.58 14.44 8.18
C THR A 63 -2.44 15.93 8.46
N PHE A 64 -3.31 16.52 9.26
CA PHE A 64 -3.18 17.93 9.66
C PHE A 64 -2.00 18.15 10.61
N GLY A 65 -1.69 17.15 11.47
CA GLY A 65 -0.54 17.18 12.38
C GLY A 65 0.80 17.34 11.69
N TYR A 66 0.98 16.81 10.45
CA TYR A 66 2.20 17.04 9.68
C TYR A 66 2.05 18.16 8.61
N LEU A 67 0.88 18.35 8.02
CA LEU A 67 0.70 19.39 7.00
C LEU A 67 0.80 20.80 7.55
N ALA A 68 0.26 21.05 8.75
CA ALA A 68 0.31 22.39 9.36
C ALA A 68 1.75 22.87 9.58
N PRO A 69 2.65 22.15 10.27
CA PRO A 69 4.03 22.59 10.44
C PRO A 69 4.79 22.69 9.11
N VAL A 70 4.51 21.82 8.11
CA VAL A 70 5.10 21.93 6.77
C VAL A 70 4.71 23.24 6.09
N LEU A 71 3.41 23.59 6.11
CA LEU A 71 2.92 24.83 5.51
C LEU A 71 3.40 26.08 6.25
N LEU A 72 3.49 26.02 7.59
CA LEU A 72 4.05 27.13 8.39
C LEU A 72 5.53 27.38 8.11
N ALA A 73 6.29 26.30 7.87
CA ALA A 73 7.72 26.42 7.59
C ALA A 73 8.01 27.08 6.23
N GLY A 74 7.09 27.01 5.27
CA GLY A 74 7.25 27.60 3.93
C GLY A 74 8.44 27.06 3.13
N ARG A 75 8.93 25.85 3.49
CA ARG A 75 10.05 25.17 2.82
C ARG A 75 9.50 24.17 1.81
N LYS A 76 10.29 23.85 0.79
CA LYS A 76 9.91 22.79 -0.18
C LYS A 76 9.77 21.45 0.51
N ALA A 77 8.63 20.80 0.31
CA ALA A 77 8.30 19.55 0.98
C ALA A 77 7.81 18.46 0.00
N ILE A 78 8.18 17.22 0.30
CA ILE A 78 7.60 16.01 -0.30
C ILE A 78 6.80 15.30 0.77
N VAL A 79 5.52 15.02 0.48
CA VAL A 79 4.65 14.19 1.30
C VAL A 79 4.41 12.88 0.55
N SER A 80 4.97 11.79 1.08
CA SER A 80 4.83 10.45 0.51
C SER A 80 3.92 9.59 1.39
N THR A 81 3.04 8.80 0.78
CA THR A 81 2.12 7.90 1.50
C THR A 81 2.10 6.49 0.89
N GLY A 82 1.52 5.53 1.60
CA GLY A 82 1.59 4.11 1.24
C GLY A 82 0.78 3.71 0.01
N THR A 83 -0.37 4.36 -0.24
CA THR A 83 -1.31 3.94 -1.30
C THR A 83 -1.75 5.10 -2.19
N LYS A 84 -2.15 4.78 -3.44
CA LYS A 84 -2.73 5.78 -4.36
C LYS A 84 -3.98 6.45 -3.77
N HIS A 85 -4.83 5.70 -3.10
CA HIS A 85 -6.06 6.24 -2.50
C HIS A 85 -5.77 7.28 -1.42
N LEU A 86 -4.80 7.03 -0.53
CA LEU A 86 -4.36 8.01 0.47
C LEU A 86 -3.69 9.22 -0.19
N GLN A 87 -2.94 9.01 -1.26
CA GLN A 87 -2.33 10.08 -2.04
C GLN A 87 -3.41 11.01 -2.63
N ASP A 88 -4.46 10.44 -3.23
CA ASP A 88 -5.59 11.19 -3.78
C ASP A 88 -6.40 11.89 -2.69
N GLN A 89 -6.54 11.27 -1.51
CA GLN A 89 -7.20 11.89 -0.34
C GLN A 89 -6.42 13.10 0.17
N ILE A 90 -5.11 12.96 0.39
CA ILE A 90 -4.25 14.06 0.87
C ILE A 90 -4.29 15.22 -0.13
N PHE A 91 -4.12 14.95 -1.42
CA PHE A 91 -4.06 15.98 -2.44
C PHE A 91 -5.42 16.62 -2.74
N GLY A 92 -6.49 15.79 -2.82
CA GLY A 92 -7.82 16.25 -3.26
C GLY A 92 -8.70 16.82 -2.15
N ARG A 93 -8.42 16.49 -0.88
CA ARG A 93 -9.24 16.90 0.25
C ARG A 93 -8.44 17.58 1.37
N ASP A 94 -7.51 16.84 1.98
CA ASP A 94 -6.90 17.26 3.25
C ASP A 94 -5.97 18.48 3.06
N LEU A 95 -5.16 18.49 2.00
CA LEU A 95 -4.24 19.59 1.71
C LEU A 95 -4.94 20.86 1.23
N PRO A 96 -5.95 20.83 0.34
CA PRO A 96 -6.76 22.01 0.01
C PRO A 96 -7.49 22.59 1.22
N GLU A 97 -8.04 21.75 2.09
CA GLU A 97 -8.76 22.19 3.29
C GLU A 97 -7.84 22.91 4.27
N ILE A 98 -6.70 22.32 4.65
CA ILE A 98 -5.77 22.95 5.59
C ILE A 98 -5.14 24.22 5.00
N LYS A 99 -4.85 24.25 3.68
CA LYS A 99 -4.40 25.46 3.00
C LYS A 99 -5.41 26.59 3.10
N ARG A 100 -6.69 26.30 2.83
CA ARG A 100 -7.78 27.29 2.94
C ARG A 100 -7.88 27.82 4.36
N LEU A 101 -7.87 26.94 5.36
CA LEU A 101 -7.97 27.33 6.77
C LEU A 101 -6.78 28.19 7.23
N MET A 102 -5.60 27.87 6.75
CA MET A 102 -4.38 28.63 7.09
C MET A 102 -4.15 29.86 6.20
N GLY A 103 -4.96 30.10 5.18
CA GLY A 103 -4.72 31.15 4.19
C GLY A 103 -3.38 30.99 3.46
N SER A 104 -2.93 29.76 3.24
CA SER A 104 -1.62 29.47 2.63
C SER A 104 -1.69 29.54 1.11
N ASP A 105 -0.74 30.25 0.50
CA ASP A 105 -0.60 30.39 -0.97
C ASP A 105 0.32 29.30 -1.56
N ALA A 106 0.77 28.31 -0.77
CA ALA A 106 1.68 27.27 -1.22
C ALA A 106 1.16 26.55 -2.48
N ARG A 107 1.99 26.45 -3.50
CA ARG A 107 1.68 25.68 -4.70
C ARG A 107 1.82 24.19 -4.40
N VAL A 108 0.83 23.41 -4.82
CA VAL A 108 0.76 21.98 -4.52
C VAL A 108 0.67 21.18 -5.82
N ALA A 109 1.38 20.06 -5.88
CA ALA A 109 1.33 19.15 -7.02
C ALA A 109 1.15 17.71 -6.58
N LEU A 110 0.46 16.93 -7.43
CA LEU A 110 0.33 15.48 -7.31
C LEU A 110 1.20 14.85 -8.38
N LEU A 111 2.10 13.94 -7.99
CA LEU A 111 2.87 13.17 -8.95
C LEU A 111 2.68 11.67 -8.70
N LYS A 112 2.19 10.97 -9.72
CA LYS A 112 2.02 9.52 -9.74
C LYS A 112 3.08 8.84 -10.62
N GLY A 113 3.23 7.53 -10.48
CA GLY A 113 4.06 6.76 -11.39
C GLY A 113 3.53 6.82 -12.84
N ARG A 114 4.43 6.75 -13.80
CA ARG A 114 4.16 6.89 -15.25
C ARG A 114 2.98 6.06 -15.76
N ALA A 115 2.83 4.82 -15.30
CA ALA A 115 1.73 3.93 -15.71
C ALA A 115 0.33 4.41 -15.25
N ASN A 116 0.25 5.45 -14.42
CA ASN A 116 -1.02 6.05 -14.01
C ASN A 116 -1.44 7.24 -14.90
N TYR A 117 -0.68 7.54 -15.93
CA TYR A 117 -1.01 8.60 -16.88
C TYR A 117 -1.23 8.03 -18.26
N LEU A 118 -2.23 8.56 -18.96
CA LEU A 118 -2.42 8.31 -20.37
C LEU A 118 -1.17 8.75 -21.16
N CYS A 119 -0.72 7.90 -22.07
CA CYS A 119 0.36 8.23 -23.01
C CYS A 119 -0.23 8.65 -24.37
N PRO A 120 -0.14 9.93 -24.78
CA PRO A 120 -0.70 10.38 -26.07
C PRO A 120 -0.10 9.63 -27.25
N HIS A 121 1.19 9.31 -27.21
CA HIS A 121 1.87 8.54 -28.25
C HIS A 121 1.30 7.13 -28.38
N ARG A 122 1.16 6.39 -27.28
CA ARG A 122 0.61 5.03 -27.29
C ARG A 122 -0.87 5.00 -27.63
N LEU A 123 -1.66 5.98 -27.16
CA LEU A 123 -3.06 6.11 -27.53
C LEU A 123 -3.21 6.30 -29.06
N LYS A 124 -2.43 7.22 -29.65
CA LYS A 124 -2.44 7.46 -31.09
C LYS A 124 -2.11 6.17 -31.84
N ARG A 125 -1.04 5.49 -31.47
CA ARG A 125 -0.66 4.20 -32.08
C ARG A 125 -1.73 3.13 -31.93
N ALA A 126 -2.34 2.98 -30.76
CA ALA A 126 -3.40 1.98 -30.54
C ALA A 126 -4.63 2.23 -31.44
N ILE A 127 -4.94 3.49 -31.72
CA ILE A 127 -6.03 3.88 -32.65
C ILE A 127 -5.64 3.57 -34.10
N GLU A 128 -4.43 3.90 -34.52
CA GLU A 128 -3.93 3.71 -35.89
C GLU A 128 -3.78 2.21 -36.24
N GLU A 129 -3.28 1.41 -35.33
CA GLU A 129 -3.06 -0.01 -35.55
C GLU A 129 -4.37 -0.83 -35.58
N GLY A 130 -5.40 -0.41 -34.85
CA GLY A 130 -6.75 -1.00 -34.87
C GLY A 130 -6.84 -2.48 -34.46
N ARG A 131 -5.74 -3.11 -34.07
CA ARG A 131 -5.65 -4.54 -33.70
C ARG A 131 -5.93 -4.73 -32.23
N LEU A 132 -7.20 -4.83 -31.86
CA LEU A 132 -7.64 -5.04 -30.48
C LEU A 132 -8.18 -6.45 -30.29
N GLN A 133 -8.01 -7.00 -29.07
CA GLN A 133 -8.32 -8.38 -28.71
C GLN A 133 -9.82 -8.70 -28.80
N SER A 134 -10.70 -7.69 -28.61
CA SER A 134 -12.14 -7.90 -28.57
C SER A 134 -12.92 -6.61 -28.89
N PRO A 135 -14.22 -6.71 -29.27
CA PRO A 135 -15.11 -5.56 -29.43
C PRO A 135 -15.26 -4.71 -28.16
N GLU A 136 -15.06 -5.29 -26.99
CA GLU A 136 -15.06 -4.60 -25.70
C GLU A 136 -13.88 -3.62 -25.61
N TRP A 137 -12.68 -4.05 -26.00
CA TRP A 137 -11.49 -3.21 -26.04
C TRP A 137 -11.62 -2.08 -27.05
N VAL A 138 -12.28 -2.30 -28.20
CA VAL A 138 -12.57 -1.23 -29.17
C VAL A 138 -13.44 -0.16 -28.52
N ARG A 139 -14.51 -0.57 -27.83
CA ARG A 139 -15.38 0.37 -27.11
C ARG A 139 -14.65 1.13 -26.00
N ALA A 140 -13.82 0.43 -25.24
CA ALA A 140 -13.00 1.05 -24.20
C ALA A 140 -12.01 2.07 -24.79
N LEU A 141 -11.34 1.74 -25.91
CA LEU A 141 -10.41 2.66 -26.57
C LEU A 141 -11.12 3.93 -27.06
N HIS A 142 -12.32 3.82 -27.64
CA HIS A 142 -13.11 5.00 -28.02
C HIS A 142 -13.46 5.89 -26.82
N LYS A 143 -13.91 5.28 -25.71
CA LYS A 143 -14.18 6.03 -24.47
C LYS A 143 -12.93 6.74 -23.92
N ILE A 144 -11.78 6.08 -23.98
CA ILE A 144 -10.49 6.66 -23.55
C ILE A 144 -10.13 7.84 -24.48
N LYS A 145 -10.29 7.69 -25.80
CA LYS A 145 -10.05 8.76 -26.76
C LYS A 145 -10.91 9.99 -26.48
N ASP A 146 -12.21 9.80 -26.25
CA ASP A 146 -13.15 10.88 -25.96
C ASP A 146 -12.84 11.56 -24.61
N TRP A 147 -12.42 10.78 -23.60
CA TRP A 147 -11.98 11.32 -22.33
C TRP A 147 -10.64 12.07 -22.47
N ALA A 148 -9.68 11.54 -23.22
CA ALA A 148 -8.37 12.15 -23.46
C ALA A 148 -8.46 13.57 -24.02
N SER A 149 -9.44 13.83 -24.91
CA SER A 149 -9.63 15.16 -25.50
C SER A 149 -10.08 16.24 -24.51
N ARG A 150 -10.55 15.86 -23.33
CA ARG A 150 -11.06 16.74 -22.25
C ARG A 150 -10.23 16.67 -20.97
N SER A 151 -9.35 15.67 -20.88
CA SER A 151 -8.51 15.49 -19.70
C SER A 151 -7.40 16.54 -19.63
N ILE A 152 -7.26 17.18 -18.47
CA ILE A 152 -6.24 18.21 -18.23
C ILE A 152 -4.91 17.56 -17.81
N ASP A 153 -4.97 16.50 -17.01
CA ASP A 153 -3.83 15.87 -16.33
C ASP A 153 -3.53 14.44 -16.81
N GLY A 154 -4.43 13.81 -17.56
CA GLY A 154 -4.26 12.46 -18.06
C GLY A 154 -4.24 11.37 -17.00
N ASP A 155 -4.63 11.64 -15.76
CA ASP A 155 -4.68 10.66 -14.67
C ASP A 155 -5.80 9.65 -14.94
N ILE A 156 -5.43 8.37 -15.19
CA ILE A 156 -6.37 7.30 -15.55
C ILE A 156 -7.44 7.03 -14.49
N ALA A 157 -7.15 7.29 -13.22
CA ALA A 157 -8.11 7.16 -12.13
C ALA A 157 -9.31 8.13 -12.27
N ARG A 158 -9.17 9.21 -13.08
CA ARG A 158 -10.24 10.17 -13.39
C ARG A 158 -11.07 9.79 -14.61
N CYS A 159 -10.75 8.69 -15.27
CA CYS A 159 -11.52 8.17 -16.40
C CYS A 159 -12.70 7.31 -15.92
N ASN A 160 -13.80 7.94 -15.52
CA ASN A 160 -14.98 7.24 -14.99
C ASN A 160 -15.65 6.29 -16.02
N SER A 161 -15.33 6.39 -17.31
CA SER A 161 -15.93 5.59 -18.38
C SER A 161 -15.27 4.24 -18.62
N VAL A 162 -14.05 4.02 -18.08
CA VAL A 162 -13.28 2.77 -18.17
C VAL A 162 -12.65 2.51 -16.81
N PRO A 163 -12.96 1.38 -16.13
CA PRO A 163 -12.38 1.05 -14.83
C PRO A 163 -10.85 1.04 -14.84
N GLU A 164 -10.21 1.42 -13.74
CA GLU A 164 -8.74 1.46 -13.62
C GLU A 164 -8.11 0.07 -13.78
N GLU A 165 -8.84 -1.00 -13.41
CA GLU A 165 -8.39 -2.38 -13.53
C GLU A 165 -8.59 -2.98 -14.93
N HIS A 166 -9.17 -2.23 -15.88
CA HIS A 166 -9.41 -2.73 -17.23
C HIS A 166 -8.10 -3.01 -17.97
N GLY A 167 -7.99 -4.19 -18.58
CA GLY A 167 -6.78 -4.66 -19.27
C GLY A 167 -6.28 -3.81 -20.45
N ILE A 168 -7.04 -2.80 -20.89
CA ILE A 168 -6.65 -1.89 -21.97
C ILE A 168 -5.59 -0.85 -21.56
N TRP A 169 -5.52 -0.49 -20.27
CA TRP A 169 -4.65 0.58 -19.81
C TRP A 169 -3.16 0.37 -20.12
N PRO A 170 -2.57 -0.83 -19.99
CA PRO A 170 -1.19 -1.07 -20.41
C PRO A 170 -0.92 -0.78 -21.91
N LEU A 171 -1.96 -0.82 -22.74
CA LEU A 171 -1.82 -0.51 -24.17
C LEU A 171 -1.66 1.00 -24.43
N VAL A 172 -2.28 1.83 -23.61
CA VAL A 172 -2.36 3.30 -23.79
C VAL A 172 -1.62 4.09 -22.71
N THR A 173 -0.98 3.43 -21.74
CA THR A 173 -0.05 4.03 -20.77
C THR A 173 1.39 3.63 -21.11
N SER A 174 2.38 4.17 -20.41
CA SER A 174 3.79 3.80 -20.62
C SER A 174 4.46 3.39 -19.31
N THR A 175 5.50 2.57 -19.43
CA THR A 175 6.43 2.24 -18.36
C THR A 175 7.78 2.94 -18.60
N ASN A 176 8.72 2.84 -17.68
CA ASN A 176 10.08 3.34 -17.91
C ASN A 176 10.73 2.62 -19.09
N ASP A 177 10.45 1.32 -19.25
CA ASP A 177 11.08 0.45 -20.22
C ASP A 177 10.62 0.72 -21.66
N ASN A 178 9.40 1.24 -21.86
CA ASN A 178 8.82 1.44 -23.20
C ASN A 178 8.56 2.91 -23.56
N CYS A 179 9.05 3.86 -22.77
CA CYS A 179 8.93 5.29 -23.03
C CYS A 179 10.11 5.81 -23.84
N LEU A 180 9.84 6.52 -24.94
CA LEU A 180 10.86 7.13 -25.81
C LEU A 180 11.55 8.37 -25.19
N GLY A 181 11.14 8.80 -23.99
CA GLY A 181 11.76 9.93 -23.30
C GLY A 181 11.65 11.24 -24.11
N LYS A 182 12.73 12.01 -24.15
CA LYS A 182 12.81 13.29 -24.89
C LYS A 182 12.67 13.14 -26.40
N GLU A 183 12.85 11.94 -26.92
CA GLU A 183 12.74 11.65 -28.33
C GLU A 183 11.33 11.28 -28.78
N CYS A 184 10.36 11.29 -27.86
CA CYS A 184 8.97 10.98 -28.14
C CYS A 184 8.34 12.08 -29.05
N PRO A 185 7.68 11.72 -30.17
CA PRO A 185 7.00 12.68 -31.01
C PRO A 185 5.87 13.47 -30.35
N GLN A 186 5.39 12.98 -29.19
CA GLN A 186 4.34 13.61 -28.38
C GLN A 186 4.89 14.11 -27.03
N PHE A 187 6.18 14.51 -26.98
CA PHE A 187 6.84 14.91 -25.74
C PHE A 187 6.19 16.15 -25.11
N ASP A 188 5.85 17.16 -25.90
CA ASP A 188 5.25 18.42 -25.44
C ASP A 188 3.82 18.24 -24.91
N ASP A 189 3.11 17.23 -25.42
CA ASP A 189 1.76 16.87 -24.96
C ASP A 189 1.76 15.82 -23.84
N CYS A 190 2.93 15.36 -23.41
CA CYS A 190 3.07 14.27 -22.47
C CYS A 190 2.59 14.67 -21.07
N PHE A 191 1.54 14.02 -20.57
CA PHE A 191 1.00 14.26 -19.22
C PHE A 191 2.01 13.98 -18.10
N VAL A 192 2.90 13.01 -18.28
CA VAL A 192 3.98 12.73 -17.31
C VAL A 192 4.98 13.88 -17.23
N VAL A 193 5.34 14.47 -18.38
CA VAL A 193 6.25 15.63 -18.43
C VAL A 193 5.60 16.81 -17.73
N LYS A 194 4.36 17.16 -18.08
CA LYS A 194 3.60 18.24 -17.45
C LYS A 194 3.44 18.05 -15.94
N ALA A 195 3.15 16.82 -15.49
CA ALA A 195 3.03 16.52 -14.05
C ALA A 195 4.38 16.68 -13.30
N ARG A 196 5.51 16.33 -13.95
CA ARG A 196 6.86 16.54 -13.37
C ARG A 196 7.23 18.00 -13.29
N GLU A 197 6.96 18.78 -14.35
CA GLU A 197 7.18 20.22 -14.35
C GLU A 197 6.38 20.89 -13.23
N ALA A 198 5.10 20.57 -13.11
CA ALA A 198 4.27 21.06 -12.01
C ALA A 198 4.83 20.67 -10.62
N ALA A 199 5.37 19.46 -10.47
CA ALA A 199 6.00 19.01 -9.22
C ALA A 199 7.30 19.79 -8.92
N HIS A 200 8.10 20.13 -9.93
CA HIS A 200 9.32 20.93 -9.74
C HIS A 200 9.03 22.38 -9.32
N GLU A 201 7.92 22.95 -9.78
CA GLU A 201 7.48 24.28 -9.42
C GLU A 201 6.73 24.36 -8.08
N ALA A 202 6.22 23.25 -7.58
CA ALA A 202 5.42 23.19 -6.36
C ALA A 202 6.26 23.40 -5.09
N ASP A 203 5.61 23.96 -4.07
CA ASP A 203 6.16 24.09 -2.71
C ASP A 203 5.91 22.79 -1.90
N VAL A 204 4.79 22.09 -2.19
CA VAL A 204 4.47 20.78 -1.59
C VAL A 204 4.10 19.79 -2.71
N VAL A 205 4.79 18.65 -2.76
CA VAL A 205 4.54 17.59 -3.73
C VAL A 205 4.02 16.35 -3.00
N VAL A 206 2.85 15.84 -3.43
CA VAL A 206 2.26 14.60 -2.89
C VAL A 206 2.58 13.44 -3.82
N ILE A 207 3.18 12.40 -3.28
CA ILE A 207 3.58 11.17 -4.01
C ILE A 207 3.22 9.92 -3.23
N ASN A 208 3.52 8.74 -3.78
CA ASN A 208 3.50 7.50 -3.01
C ASN A 208 4.92 6.95 -2.76
N HIS A 209 5.04 6.04 -1.80
CA HIS A 209 6.33 5.44 -1.42
C HIS A 209 7.01 4.71 -2.57
N HIS A 210 6.25 4.11 -3.49
CA HIS A 210 6.81 3.44 -4.65
C HIS A 210 7.53 4.41 -5.58
N LEU A 211 6.93 5.58 -5.84
CA LEU A 211 7.57 6.62 -6.65
C LEU A 211 8.77 7.23 -5.93
N PHE A 212 8.67 7.40 -4.60
CA PHE A 212 9.75 7.88 -3.76
C PHE A 212 10.97 6.94 -3.82
N CYS A 213 10.78 5.64 -3.60
CA CYS A 213 11.86 4.65 -3.68
C CYS A 213 12.40 4.48 -5.11
N ALA A 214 11.55 4.62 -6.14
CA ALA A 214 11.99 4.61 -7.53
C ALA A 214 12.92 5.78 -7.86
N ASP A 215 12.62 6.99 -7.36
CA ASP A 215 13.51 8.16 -7.52
C ASP A 215 14.86 7.93 -6.86
N ILE A 216 14.86 7.38 -5.65
CA ILE A 216 16.08 7.00 -4.94
C ILE A 216 16.94 6.03 -5.76
N ALA A 217 16.34 4.95 -6.28
CA ALA A 217 17.05 3.95 -7.07
C ALA A 217 17.65 4.54 -8.37
N ILE A 218 16.92 5.45 -9.02
CA ILE A 218 17.37 6.13 -10.24
C ILE A 218 18.53 7.08 -9.94
N ARG A 219 18.50 7.84 -8.85
CA ARG A 219 19.59 8.73 -8.43
C ARG A 219 20.89 7.97 -8.18
N GLN A 220 20.81 6.79 -7.56
CA GLN A 220 21.98 5.94 -7.32
C GLN A 220 22.62 5.42 -8.61
N SER A 221 21.84 5.20 -9.66
CA SER A 221 22.36 4.80 -10.97
C SER A 221 22.88 5.96 -11.81
N GLY A 222 22.87 7.20 -11.27
CA GLY A 222 23.42 8.39 -11.94
C GLY A 222 22.52 9.00 -13.01
N PHE A 223 21.26 8.59 -13.09
CA PHE A 223 20.25 9.15 -14.00
C PHE A 223 19.56 10.39 -13.41
N ALA A 224 18.84 11.12 -14.26
CA ALA A 224 18.14 12.34 -13.87
C ALA A 224 17.06 12.11 -12.79
N GLU A 225 16.97 13.02 -11.84
CA GLU A 225 16.00 13.03 -10.75
C GLU A 225 14.55 13.05 -11.27
N LEU A 226 13.68 12.22 -10.66
CA LEU A 226 12.24 12.23 -10.93
C LEU A 226 11.52 13.29 -10.08
N LEU A 227 12.01 13.50 -8.86
CA LEU A 227 11.43 14.37 -7.86
C LEU A 227 12.27 15.63 -7.67
N PRO A 228 11.66 16.77 -7.34
CA PRO A 228 12.39 17.98 -6.97
C PRO A 228 13.18 17.75 -5.68
N GLN A 229 14.20 18.57 -5.47
CA GLN A 229 14.86 18.65 -4.17
C GLN A 229 13.88 19.28 -3.15
N ALA A 230 13.86 18.72 -1.94
CA ALA A 230 13.01 19.18 -0.86
C ALA A 230 13.79 19.23 0.45
N ASP A 231 13.45 20.22 1.29
CA ASP A 231 14.03 20.42 2.62
C ASP A 231 13.33 19.55 3.67
N VAL A 232 12.09 19.18 3.41
CA VAL A 232 11.24 18.42 4.31
C VAL A 232 10.68 17.19 3.56
N ILE A 233 10.85 16.01 4.14
CA ILE A 233 10.31 14.76 3.60
C ILE A 233 9.43 14.12 4.67
N VAL A 234 8.13 14.06 4.39
CA VAL A 234 7.15 13.38 5.24
C VAL A 234 6.78 12.06 4.61
N LEU A 235 6.95 10.99 5.36
CA LEU A 235 6.66 9.61 4.96
C LEU A 235 5.51 9.11 5.83
N ASP A 236 4.27 9.28 5.33
CA ASP A 236 3.05 8.86 6.02
C ASP A 236 2.76 7.38 5.75
N GLU A 237 2.20 6.67 6.73
CA GLU A 237 2.11 5.20 6.74
C GLU A 237 3.48 4.52 6.58
N ALA A 238 4.49 5.07 7.24
CA ALA A 238 5.90 4.69 7.14
C ALA A 238 6.18 3.21 7.47
N HIS A 239 5.26 2.53 8.16
CA HIS A 239 5.38 1.08 8.43
C HIS A 239 5.53 0.23 7.17
N GLN A 240 5.10 0.73 6.00
CA GLN A 240 5.21 0.02 4.71
C GLN A 240 6.58 0.21 4.04
N LEU A 241 7.34 1.23 4.43
CA LEU A 241 8.61 1.58 3.77
C LEU A 241 9.66 0.47 3.77
N PRO A 242 9.89 -0.29 4.86
CA PRO A 242 10.91 -1.33 4.85
C PRO A 242 10.70 -2.39 3.78
N GLU A 243 9.43 -2.77 3.52
CA GLU A 243 9.10 -3.73 2.45
C GLU A 243 9.25 -3.10 1.07
N ILE A 244 8.75 -1.88 0.90
CA ILE A 244 8.83 -1.16 -0.38
C ILE A 244 10.29 -0.86 -0.73
N ALA A 245 11.11 -0.41 0.21
CA ALA A 245 12.54 -0.18 0.00
C ALA A 245 13.27 -1.47 -0.43
N SER A 246 12.98 -2.59 0.26
CA SER A 246 13.54 -3.89 -0.10
C SER A 246 13.19 -4.34 -1.52
N LEU A 247 11.98 -3.99 -2.00
CA LEU A 247 11.54 -4.27 -3.36
C LEU A 247 12.26 -3.39 -4.40
N PHE A 248 12.41 -2.09 -4.13
CA PHE A 248 12.97 -1.13 -5.09
C PHE A 248 14.49 -1.15 -5.18
N PHE A 249 15.18 -1.48 -4.09
CA PHE A 249 16.64 -1.64 -4.11
C PHE A 249 17.06 -3.04 -4.57
N GLY A 250 16.10 -3.90 -4.84
CA GLY A 250 16.28 -5.17 -5.50
C GLY A 250 16.13 -5.09 -7.02
N ALA A 251 16.22 -6.24 -7.66
CA ALA A 251 15.90 -6.40 -9.07
C ALA A 251 14.74 -7.38 -9.24
N SER A 252 13.88 -7.11 -10.21
CA SER A 252 12.81 -8.03 -10.57
C SER A 252 12.69 -8.16 -12.09
N LEU A 253 12.40 -9.39 -12.54
CA LEU A 253 12.17 -9.71 -13.94
C LEU A 253 10.97 -10.64 -14.05
N SER A 254 9.89 -10.16 -14.65
CA SER A 254 8.65 -10.92 -14.78
C SER A 254 8.46 -11.50 -16.19
N SER A 255 7.76 -12.62 -16.29
CA SER A 255 7.31 -13.16 -17.58
C SER A 255 6.40 -12.18 -18.35
N GLY A 256 5.72 -11.26 -17.63
CA GLY A 256 4.95 -10.17 -18.24
C GLY A 256 5.83 -9.18 -19.00
N GLN A 257 6.95 -8.74 -18.41
CA GLN A 257 7.93 -7.87 -19.09
C GLN A 257 8.55 -8.55 -20.32
N MET A 258 8.78 -9.87 -20.26
CA MET A 258 9.27 -10.66 -21.39
C MET A 258 8.25 -10.65 -22.55
N LEU A 259 6.97 -10.89 -22.26
CA LEU A 259 5.89 -10.81 -23.24
C LEU A 259 5.70 -9.39 -23.80
N ASP A 260 5.90 -8.35 -22.98
CA ASP A 260 5.85 -6.96 -23.45
C ASP A 260 6.99 -6.68 -24.43
N LEU A 261 8.20 -7.17 -24.16
CA LEU A 261 9.33 -7.06 -25.09
C LEU A 261 9.02 -7.73 -26.43
N VAL A 262 8.44 -8.94 -26.44
CA VAL A 262 8.04 -9.63 -27.68
C VAL A 262 7.03 -8.82 -28.49
N ARG A 263 5.99 -8.32 -27.82
CA ARG A 263 4.93 -7.52 -28.46
C ARG A 263 5.46 -6.21 -29.04
N ASP A 264 6.29 -5.51 -28.27
CA ASP A 264 6.89 -4.26 -28.72
C ASP A 264 7.89 -4.53 -29.89
N THR A 265 8.71 -5.59 -29.82
CA THR A 265 9.61 -5.99 -30.91
C THR A 265 8.86 -6.23 -32.22
N ALA A 266 7.77 -7.02 -32.19
CA ALA A 266 6.97 -7.30 -33.39
C ALA A 266 6.35 -6.02 -33.97
N ARG A 267 5.91 -5.10 -33.10
CA ARG A 267 5.34 -3.81 -33.48
C ARG A 267 6.37 -2.87 -34.10
N GLU A 268 7.52 -2.70 -33.43
CA GLU A 268 8.57 -1.80 -33.90
C GLU A 268 9.25 -2.36 -35.17
N GLN A 269 9.41 -3.69 -35.29
CA GLN A 269 9.90 -4.33 -36.51
C GLN A 269 9.00 -4.00 -37.71
N GLN A 270 7.68 -4.10 -37.55
CA GLN A 270 6.75 -3.76 -38.63
C GLN A 270 6.83 -2.27 -39.02
N ALA A 271 7.07 -1.37 -38.08
CA ALA A 271 7.13 0.07 -38.30
C ALA A 271 8.47 0.54 -38.85
N GLU A 272 9.60 0.01 -38.38
CA GLU A 272 10.94 0.53 -38.60
C GLU A 272 11.81 -0.33 -39.52
N ALA A 273 11.52 -1.68 -39.60
CA ALA A 273 12.30 -2.66 -40.34
C ALA A 273 11.43 -3.81 -40.89
N ALA A 274 10.40 -3.47 -41.67
CA ALA A 274 9.44 -4.45 -42.20
C ALA A 274 10.08 -5.57 -43.08
N ASP A 275 11.26 -5.33 -43.60
CA ASP A 275 12.10 -6.28 -44.34
C ASP A 275 12.82 -7.32 -43.48
N MET A 276 12.96 -7.07 -42.17
CA MET A 276 13.67 -7.96 -41.23
C MET A 276 12.70 -8.92 -40.49
N THR A 277 12.03 -9.79 -41.23
CA THR A 277 11.00 -10.69 -40.68
C THR A 277 11.54 -11.74 -39.71
N ASP A 278 12.82 -12.07 -39.77
CA ASP A 278 13.54 -12.96 -38.87
C ASP A 278 13.54 -12.47 -37.41
N VAL A 279 13.55 -11.15 -37.18
CA VAL A 279 13.47 -10.58 -35.83
C VAL A 279 12.16 -10.98 -35.15
N THR A 280 11.03 -10.89 -35.87
CA THR A 280 9.72 -11.31 -35.32
C THR A 280 9.66 -12.82 -35.09
N GLN A 281 10.28 -13.63 -35.97
CA GLN A 281 10.35 -15.07 -35.81
C GLN A 281 11.13 -15.48 -34.53
N VAL A 282 12.27 -14.82 -34.29
CA VAL A 282 13.07 -15.04 -33.07
C VAL A 282 12.31 -14.59 -31.81
N ALA A 283 11.58 -13.46 -31.89
CA ALA A 283 10.74 -12.99 -30.79
C ALA A 283 9.62 -14.00 -30.46
N GLN A 284 8.98 -14.60 -31.47
CA GLN A 284 7.98 -15.66 -31.26
C GLN A 284 8.58 -16.92 -30.64
N GLN A 285 9.81 -17.30 -31.00
CA GLN A 285 10.51 -18.44 -30.37
C GLN A 285 10.81 -18.16 -28.88
N PHE A 286 11.14 -16.92 -28.53
CA PHE A 286 11.30 -16.52 -27.15
C PHE A 286 9.96 -16.56 -26.39
N GLU A 287 8.87 -16.07 -26.98
CA GLU A 287 7.52 -16.18 -26.41
C GLU A 287 7.14 -17.63 -26.10
N GLN A 288 7.37 -18.53 -27.06
CA GLN A 288 7.07 -19.96 -26.90
C GLN A 288 7.88 -20.64 -25.80
N ALA A 289 9.02 -20.10 -25.39
CA ALA A 289 9.82 -20.63 -24.29
C ALA A 289 9.32 -20.20 -22.89
N ILE A 290 8.44 -19.20 -22.80
CA ILE A 290 7.90 -18.72 -21.51
C ILE A 290 6.94 -19.74 -20.90
N ASP A 291 6.02 -20.31 -21.69
CA ASP A 291 5.03 -21.26 -21.19
C ASP A 291 5.64 -22.53 -20.57
N PRO A 292 6.65 -23.19 -21.17
CA PRO A 292 7.34 -24.32 -20.55
C PRO A 292 7.94 -23.98 -19.18
N ALA A 293 8.51 -22.78 -19.02
CA ALA A 293 9.03 -22.33 -17.73
C ALA A 293 7.91 -22.16 -16.69
N VAL A 294 6.77 -21.58 -17.06
CA VAL A 294 5.58 -21.47 -16.20
C VAL A 294 5.06 -22.87 -15.82
N GLN A 295 5.00 -23.81 -16.76
CA GLN A 295 4.51 -25.19 -16.50
C GLN A 295 5.46 -25.97 -15.57
N ALA A 296 6.78 -25.85 -15.76
CA ALA A 296 7.77 -26.47 -14.90
C ALA A 296 7.59 -26.05 -13.43
N LEU A 297 7.31 -24.76 -13.21
CA LEU A 297 7.09 -24.20 -11.88
C LEU A 297 5.82 -24.71 -11.17
N LYS A 298 4.86 -25.30 -11.87
CA LYS A 298 3.66 -25.88 -11.22
C LYS A 298 3.97 -27.04 -10.28
N ARG A 299 5.15 -27.65 -10.39
CA ARG A 299 5.64 -28.71 -9.49
C ARG A 299 6.06 -28.17 -8.12
N ALA A 300 6.37 -26.89 -8.02
CA ALA A 300 6.77 -26.28 -6.78
C ALA A 300 5.64 -26.27 -5.74
N ARG A 301 6.00 -26.44 -4.46
CA ARG A 301 5.03 -26.60 -3.36
C ARG A 301 4.42 -25.30 -2.87
N THR A 302 5.14 -24.19 -3.04
CA THR A 302 4.76 -22.85 -2.56
C THR A 302 4.77 -21.87 -3.72
N ASP A 303 4.17 -20.70 -3.54
CA ASP A 303 4.14 -19.65 -4.55
C ASP A 303 5.39 -18.75 -4.49
N ARG A 304 6.09 -18.70 -3.34
CA ARG A 304 7.36 -18.01 -3.14
C ARG A 304 8.44 -19.02 -2.79
N ILE A 305 9.48 -19.10 -3.62
CA ILE A 305 10.47 -20.16 -3.54
C ILE A 305 11.86 -19.57 -3.70
N ALA A 306 12.81 -19.94 -2.83
CA ALA A 306 14.20 -19.56 -3.00
C ALA A 306 14.76 -20.23 -4.26
N TRP A 307 15.57 -19.51 -5.04
CA TRP A 307 16.20 -20.09 -6.23
C TRP A 307 17.06 -21.31 -5.89
N SER A 308 17.73 -21.30 -4.75
CA SER A 308 18.52 -22.44 -4.26
C SER A 308 17.73 -23.73 -4.04
N GLU A 309 16.41 -23.67 -3.88
CA GLU A 309 15.53 -24.83 -3.74
C GLU A 309 15.08 -25.41 -5.12
N LEU A 310 15.33 -24.68 -6.20
CA LEU A 310 14.90 -25.01 -7.57
C LEU A 310 16.05 -25.50 -8.45
N VAL A 311 17.29 -25.25 -8.07
CA VAL A 311 18.48 -25.59 -8.88
C VAL A 311 18.70 -27.07 -9.08
N ASP A 312 18.16 -27.91 -8.19
CA ASP A 312 18.27 -29.37 -8.26
C ASP A 312 17.14 -30.03 -9.07
N ASP A 313 16.15 -29.26 -9.57
CA ASP A 313 15.09 -29.78 -10.44
C ASP A 313 15.48 -29.56 -11.91
N ASP A 314 15.94 -30.63 -12.58
CA ASP A 314 16.38 -30.62 -13.98
C ASP A 314 15.32 -30.09 -14.95
N ALA A 315 14.01 -30.27 -14.64
CA ALA A 315 12.94 -29.78 -15.50
C ALA A 315 12.78 -28.26 -15.41
N ILE A 316 12.99 -27.69 -14.21
CA ILE A 316 12.96 -26.24 -13.99
C ILE A 316 14.22 -25.61 -14.58
N THR A 317 15.38 -26.11 -14.21
CA THR A 317 16.66 -25.55 -14.68
C THR A 317 16.78 -25.60 -16.20
N GLY A 318 16.41 -26.74 -16.84
CA GLY A 318 16.42 -26.87 -18.30
C GLY A 318 15.43 -25.95 -19.01
N ALA A 319 14.22 -25.74 -18.45
CA ALA A 319 13.27 -24.77 -19.00
C ALA A 319 13.79 -23.34 -18.92
N PHE A 320 14.45 -22.98 -17.81
CA PHE A 320 15.04 -21.66 -17.63
C PHE A 320 16.33 -21.46 -18.44
N GLU A 321 17.07 -22.51 -18.75
CA GLU A 321 18.19 -22.47 -19.71
C GLU A 321 17.71 -22.19 -21.11
N THR A 322 16.70 -22.93 -21.56
CA THR A 322 16.08 -22.69 -22.87
C THR A 322 15.54 -21.26 -22.99
N LEU A 323 14.89 -20.75 -21.93
CA LEU A 323 14.36 -19.39 -21.89
C LEU A 323 15.49 -18.35 -22.02
N GLN A 324 16.63 -18.56 -21.32
CA GLN A 324 17.81 -17.70 -21.42
C GLN A 324 18.40 -17.73 -22.84
N GLU A 325 18.57 -18.90 -23.44
CA GLU A 325 19.09 -19.05 -24.80
C GLU A 325 18.22 -18.32 -25.83
N ARG A 326 16.90 -18.41 -25.70
CA ARG A 326 15.96 -17.71 -26.59
C ARG A 326 15.97 -16.18 -26.39
N LEU A 327 16.13 -15.72 -25.16
CA LEU A 327 16.30 -14.29 -24.87
C LEU A 327 17.61 -13.75 -25.45
N ASP A 328 18.70 -14.51 -25.35
CA ASP A 328 20.00 -14.14 -25.93
C ASP A 328 19.95 -14.13 -27.47
N ALA A 329 19.25 -15.06 -28.08
CA ALA A 329 19.00 -15.05 -29.53
C ALA A 329 18.21 -13.80 -29.95
N LEU A 330 17.15 -13.43 -29.20
CA LEU A 330 16.38 -12.23 -29.47
C LEU A 330 17.23 -10.97 -29.30
N ARG A 331 18.06 -10.88 -28.26
CA ARG A 331 19.01 -9.79 -28.03
C ARG A 331 19.94 -9.61 -29.25
N THR A 332 20.48 -10.73 -29.78
CA THR A 332 21.40 -10.70 -30.93
C THR A 332 20.67 -10.27 -32.22
N ALA A 333 19.45 -10.72 -32.46
CA ALA A 333 18.65 -10.27 -33.58
C ALA A 333 18.29 -8.78 -33.49
N LEU A 334 17.95 -8.29 -32.29
CA LEU A 334 17.68 -6.88 -32.02
C LEU A 334 18.92 -6.00 -32.16
N GLU A 335 20.12 -6.50 -31.83
CA GLU A 335 21.38 -5.75 -32.03
C GLU A 335 21.59 -5.36 -33.48
N VAL A 336 21.27 -6.26 -34.41
CA VAL A 336 21.36 -6.00 -35.87
C VAL A 336 20.24 -5.05 -36.32
N ALA A 337 19.06 -5.14 -35.71
CA ALA A 337 17.90 -4.33 -36.10
C ALA A 337 17.88 -2.93 -35.46
N ALA A 338 18.53 -2.73 -34.32
CA ALA A 338 18.50 -1.48 -33.52
C ALA A 338 18.87 -0.21 -34.33
N PRO A 339 19.83 -0.22 -35.29
CA PRO A 339 20.14 0.99 -36.06
C PRO A 339 19.03 1.45 -37.00
N ARG A 340 17.99 0.62 -37.28
CA ARG A 340 16.92 0.92 -38.21
C ARG A 340 15.91 1.90 -37.62
N GLY A 341 15.76 1.97 -36.31
CA GLY A 341 14.84 2.89 -35.64
C GLY A 341 14.95 2.92 -34.14
N LYS A 342 14.35 3.95 -33.53
CA LYS A 342 14.42 4.20 -32.09
C LYS A 342 13.63 3.19 -31.26
N GLY A 343 12.53 2.69 -31.81
CA GLY A 343 11.72 1.66 -31.19
C GLY A 343 12.47 0.34 -31.06
N LEU A 344 13.14 -0.09 -32.14
CA LEU A 344 14.00 -1.27 -32.15
C LEU A 344 15.24 -1.08 -31.27
N GLY A 345 15.82 0.11 -31.24
CA GLY A 345 16.91 0.46 -30.32
C GLY A 345 16.50 0.28 -28.86
N SER A 346 15.32 0.78 -28.47
CA SER A 346 14.78 0.61 -27.11
C SER A 346 14.50 -0.88 -26.79
N CYS A 347 13.98 -1.65 -27.77
CA CYS A 347 13.80 -3.09 -27.58
C CYS A 347 15.13 -3.82 -27.36
N PHE A 348 16.18 -3.42 -28.06
CA PHE A 348 17.52 -3.97 -27.87
C PHE A 348 18.09 -3.68 -26.48
N GLU A 349 18.02 -2.43 -26.03
CA GLU A 349 18.47 -2.05 -24.68
C GLU A 349 17.75 -2.84 -23.60
N ARG A 350 16.43 -3.01 -23.73
CA ARG A 350 15.62 -3.85 -22.82
C ARG A 350 16.04 -5.31 -22.85
N ALA A 351 16.29 -5.86 -24.03
CA ALA A 351 16.76 -7.25 -24.18
C ALA A 351 18.14 -7.46 -23.50
N VAL A 352 19.04 -6.49 -23.62
CA VAL A 352 20.35 -6.51 -22.93
C VAL A 352 20.17 -6.52 -21.42
N GLN A 353 19.37 -5.60 -20.88
CA GLN A 353 19.09 -5.50 -19.44
C GLN A 353 18.42 -6.78 -18.91
N MET A 354 17.43 -7.31 -19.62
CA MET A 354 16.75 -8.56 -19.24
C MET A 354 17.71 -9.75 -19.24
N SER A 355 18.56 -9.89 -20.27
CA SER A 355 19.53 -10.98 -20.37
C SER A 355 20.54 -10.89 -19.20
N GLN A 356 21.02 -9.69 -18.86
CA GLN A 356 21.95 -9.49 -17.74
C GLN A 356 21.27 -9.83 -16.40
N ALA A 357 20.05 -9.33 -16.16
CA ALA A 357 19.30 -9.59 -14.95
C ALA A 357 19.01 -11.10 -14.79
N PHE A 358 18.64 -11.78 -15.88
CA PHE A 358 18.36 -13.20 -15.88
C PHE A 358 19.61 -14.04 -15.57
N ARG A 359 20.75 -13.70 -16.17
CA ARG A 359 22.05 -14.34 -15.88
C ARG A 359 22.49 -14.13 -14.45
N SER A 360 22.39 -12.88 -13.94
CA SER A 360 22.71 -12.56 -12.55
C SER A 360 21.83 -13.33 -11.58
N TYR A 361 20.55 -13.48 -11.89
CA TYR A 361 19.63 -14.26 -11.08
C TYR A 361 20.00 -15.76 -11.00
N ARG A 362 20.43 -16.33 -12.12
CA ARG A 362 20.83 -17.76 -12.20
C ARG A 362 22.27 -18.06 -11.75
N SER A 363 23.08 -17.03 -11.53
CA SER A 363 24.47 -17.20 -11.07
C SER A 363 24.51 -18.01 -9.76
N THR A 364 25.43 -18.98 -9.70
CA THR A 364 25.64 -19.84 -8.52
C THR A 364 26.62 -19.23 -7.51
N THR A 365 27.11 -18.00 -7.74
CA THR A 365 27.97 -17.33 -6.75
C THR A 365 27.18 -17.11 -5.47
N ASP A 366 27.74 -17.55 -4.35
CA ASP A 366 27.22 -17.30 -3.00
C ASP A 366 27.27 -15.80 -2.71
N ASP A 367 26.25 -15.09 -3.17
CA ASP A 367 26.04 -13.70 -2.85
C ASP A 367 25.24 -13.66 -1.54
N THR A 368 25.97 -13.51 -0.43
CA THR A 368 25.37 -13.42 0.91
C THR A 368 24.58 -12.13 1.11
N ASP A 369 24.77 -11.16 0.19
CA ASP A 369 24.17 -9.82 0.31
C ASP A 369 22.76 -9.72 -0.29
N ALA A 370 22.31 -10.74 -1.05
CA ALA A 370 20.99 -10.72 -1.66
C ALA A 370 20.33 -12.11 -1.72
N VAL A 371 19.01 -12.12 -1.52
CA VAL A 371 18.17 -13.32 -1.65
C VAL A 371 17.57 -13.39 -3.05
N ARG A 372 17.84 -14.46 -3.76
CA ARG A 372 17.24 -14.77 -5.07
C ARG A 372 16.05 -15.68 -4.85
N TRP A 373 14.89 -15.23 -5.26
CA TRP A 373 13.64 -15.96 -5.08
C TRP A 373 12.68 -15.73 -6.23
N LEU A 374 11.78 -16.67 -6.42
CA LEU A 374 10.78 -16.66 -7.47
C LEU A 374 9.39 -16.55 -6.86
N GLU A 375 8.56 -15.68 -7.43
CA GLU A 375 7.12 -15.65 -7.18
C GLU A 375 6.39 -16.31 -8.35
N ARG A 376 5.69 -17.40 -8.07
CA ARG A 376 4.85 -18.10 -9.03
C ARG A 376 3.40 -17.60 -8.93
N ARG A 377 2.77 -17.42 -10.07
CA ARG A 377 1.33 -17.22 -10.20
C ARG A 377 0.77 -18.28 -11.15
N GLU A 378 -0.54 -18.35 -11.29
CA GLU A 378 -1.20 -19.38 -12.12
C GLU A 378 -0.66 -19.44 -13.55
N ARG A 379 -0.39 -18.27 -14.17
CA ARG A 379 0.04 -18.14 -15.58
C ARG A 379 1.29 -17.29 -15.76
N SER A 380 2.01 -17.01 -14.72
CA SER A 380 3.18 -16.12 -14.77
C SER A 380 4.13 -16.39 -13.62
N PHE A 381 5.34 -15.88 -13.75
CA PHE A 381 6.33 -15.85 -12.67
C PHE A 381 7.05 -14.51 -12.63
N THR A 382 7.66 -14.22 -11.49
CA THR A 382 8.57 -13.10 -11.30
C THR A 382 9.83 -13.58 -10.59
N LEU A 383 10.98 -13.32 -11.18
CA LEU A 383 12.30 -13.53 -10.58
C LEU A 383 12.64 -12.29 -9.78
N ASN A 384 13.03 -12.47 -8.52
CA ASN A 384 13.34 -11.37 -7.62
C ASN A 384 14.70 -11.57 -6.98
N THR A 385 15.50 -10.52 -6.93
CA THR A 385 16.73 -10.42 -6.15
C THR A 385 16.53 -9.34 -5.10
N THR A 386 16.43 -9.73 -3.84
CA THR A 386 16.16 -8.80 -2.74
C THR A 386 17.42 -8.62 -1.91
N PRO A 387 17.96 -7.38 -1.76
CA PRO A 387 19.12 -7.14 -0.91
C PRO A 387 18.79 -7.41 0.55
N MET A 388 19.74 -8.00 1.28
CA MET A 388 19.60 -8.27 2.71
C MET A 388 19.59 -6.99 3.53
N ASP A 389 20.35 -5.98 3.11
CA ASP A 389 20.50 -4.70 3.79
C ASP A 389 20.01 -3.52 2.94
N ALA A 390 18.70 -3.53 2.63
CA ALA A 390 18.04 -2.38 2.00
C ALA A 390 18.08 -1.13 2.90
N GLY A 391 18.20 -1.31 4.22
CA GLY A 391 18.30 -0.25 5.20
C GLY A 391 19.56 0.60 5.04
N LYS A 392 20.69 -0.01 4.73
CA LYS A 392 21.95 0.71 4.51
C LYS A 392 21.83 1.72 3.36
N THR A 393 21.33 1.26 2.23
CA THR A 393 21.05 2.12 1.08
C THR A 393 20.11 3.26 1.44
N PHE A 394 19.09 2.99 2.24
CA PHE A 394 18.11 4.00 2.67
C PHE A 394 18.75 5.03 3.62
N SER A 395 19.53 4.58 4.62
CA SER A 395 20.18 5.48 5.58
C SER A 395 21.24 6.38 4.92
N GLU A 396 22.00 5.87 3.96
CA GLU A 396 22.95 6.68 3.20
C GLU A 396 22.27 7.89 2.54
N ILE A 397 21.04 7.74 2.09
CA ILE A 397 20.25 8.82 1.49
C ILE A 397 19.72 9.77 2.56
N VAL A 398 19.22 9.24 3.68
CA VAL A 398 18.75 10.05 4.81
C VAL A 398 19.89 10.93 5.33
N GLU A 399 21.12 10.41 5.37
CA GLU A 399 22.30 11.09 5.90
C GLU A 399 23.04 11.95 4.85
N SER A 400 22.78 11.78 3.55
CA SER A 400 23.52 12.45 2.47
C SER A 400 23.36 13.95 2.44
N GLN A 401 22.26 14.49 2.97
CA GLN A 401 21.97 15.92 2.99
C GLN A 401 21.19 16.32 4.26
N PRO A 402 21.49 17.48 4.87
CA PRO A 402 20.75 17.97 6.01
C PRO A 402 19.32 18.37 5.60
N ARG A 403 18.33 17.57 5.98
CA ARG A 403 16.90 17.81 5.76
C ARG A 403 16.09 17.25 6.93
N ALA A 404 14.86 17.71 7.04
CA ALA A 404 13.94 17.13 7.99
C ALA A 404 13.31 15.85 7.39
N TRP A 405 13.48 14.73 8.08
CA TRP A 405 12.85 13.47 7.76
C TRP A 405 11.81 13.12 8.81
N VAL A 406 10.57 12.99 8.39
CA VAL A 406 9.44 12.68 9.26
C VAL A 406 8.83 11.34 8.84
N PHE A 407 9.03 10.32 9.65
CA PHE A 407 8.39 9.01 9.49
C PHE A 407 7.18 8.94 10.42
N ALA A 408 5.98 8.93 9.87
CA ALA A 408 4.74 8.91 10.63
C ALA A 408 3.89 7.69 10.28
N SER A 409 3.31 7.05 11.29
CA SER A 409 2.31 6.00 11.10
C SER A 409 1.48 5.81 12.37
N ALA A 410 0.36 5.10 12.23
CA ALA A 410 -0.42 4.66 13.39
C ALA A 410 0.26 3.52 14.18
N THR A 411 1.17 2.78 13.53
CA THR A 411 1.79 1.57 14.09
C THR A 411 3.23 1.44 13.61
N LEU A 412 4.20 1.73 14.47
CA LEU A 412 5.65 1.62 14.21
C LEU A 412 6.38 0.89 15.32
N ALA A 413 5.85 0.97 16.53
CA ALA A 413 6.47 0.40 17.73
C ALA A 413 5.76 -0.89 18.18
N ALA A 414 6.54 -1.84 18.65
CA ALA A 414 6.06 -2.97 19.42
C ALA A 414 5.99 -2.58 20.92
N GLY A 415 4.82 -2.13 21.38
CA GLY A 415 4.69 -1.43 22.66
C GLY A 415 5.34 -0.05 22.59
N LYS A 416 6.49 0.14 23.24
CA LYS A 416 7.30 1.38 23.19
C LYS A 416 8.60 1.22 22.38
N ASP A 417 8.86 0.03 21.85
CA ASP A 417 10.10 -0.29 21.17
C ASP A 417 9.96 -0.07 19.65
N PHE A 418 10.70 0.88 19.12
CA PHE A 418 10.81 1.21 17.70
C PHE A 418 11.92 0.43 16.97
N SER A 419 12.71 -0.37 17.69
CA SER A 419 13.93 -1.00 17.17
C SER A 419 13.69 -1.87 15.94
N HIS A 420 12.50 -2.50 15.84
CA HIS A 420 12.15 -3.27 14.66
C HIS A 420 12.09 -2.40 13.39
N PHE A 421 11.44 -1.22 13.46
CA PHE A 421 11.33 -0.30 12.35
C PHE A 421 12.67 0.38 12.03
N THR A 422 13.33 0.95 13.05
CA THR A 422 14.58 1.71 12.85
C THR A 422 15.73 0.84 12.34
N ARG A 423 15.88 -0.39 12.82
CA ARG A 423 16.88 -1.34 12.29
C ARG A 423 16.65 -1.67 10.83
N ARG A 424 15.41 -1.89 10.41
CA ARG A 424 15.10 -2.27 9.02
C ARG A 424 15.43 -1.19 8.00
N LEU A 425 15.46 0.07 8.41
CA LEU A 425 15.83 1.24 7.58
C LEU A 425 17.16 1.85 8.02
N ASN A 426 17.87 1.23 8.96
CA ASN A 426 19.15 1.69 9.53
C ASN A 426 19.11 3.14 10.04
N LEU A 427 17.99 3.54 10.68
CA LEU A 427 17.74 4.89 11.20
C LEU A 427 18.25 5.03 12.66
N ASN A 428 19.55 4.87 12.87
CA ASN A 428 20.14 4.78 14.21
C ASN A 428 20.11 6.11 14.99
N LEU A 429 20.04 7.24 14.29
CA LEU A 429 20.04 8.60 14.87
C LEU A 429 18.64 9.22 14.95
N ALA A 430 17.60 8.49 14.59
CA ALA A 430 16.23 9.02 14.59
C ALA A 430 15.69 9.19 16.02
N VAL A 431 15.04 10.34 16.27
CA VAL A 431 14.30 10.57 17.50
C VAL A 431 12.93 9.89 17.39
N CYS A 432 12.68 8.89 18.23
CA CYS A 432 11.44 8.11 18.22
C CYS A 432 10.47 8.61 19.29
N GLN A 433 9.22 8.84 18.90
CA GLN A 433 8.17 9.34 19.80
C GLN A 433 6.82 8.69 19.55
N GLN A 434 6.07 8.44 20.64
CA GLN A 434 4.66 8.06 20.57
C GLN A 434 3.81 9.23 21.07
N THR A 435 2.73 9.54 20.35
CA THR A 435 1.77 10.55 20.80
C THR A 435 0.55 9.89 21.45
N PRO A 436 -0.08 10.53 22.45
CA PRO A 436 -1.24 9.96 23.11
C PRO A 436 -2.43 9.83 22.15
N SER A 437 -3.20 8.76 22.33
CA SER A 437 -4.47 8.57 21.63
C SER A 437 -5.54 9.53 22.17
N PRO A 438 -6.42 10.08 21.32
CA PRO A 438 -7.55 10.91 21.78
C PRO A 438 -8.72 10.07 22.34
N PHE A 439 -8.65 8.75 22.27
CA PHE A 439 -9.76 7.86 22.60
C PHE A 439 -9.70 7.36 24.04
N ASP A 440 -10.85 7.30 24.69
CA ASP A 440 -11.05 6.66 26.00
C ASP A 440 -11.35 5.16 25.81
N TYR A 441 -10.29 4.40 25.49
CA TYR A 441 -10.44 2.96 25.25
C TYR A 441 -11.11 2.18 26.40
N PRO A 442 -10.85 2.48 27.70
CA PRO A 442 -11.55 1.82 28.79
C PRO A 442 -13.07 1.90 28.73
N ASP A 443 -13.61 3.02 28.23
CA ASP A 443 -15.04 3.26 28.10
C ASP A 443 -15.59 2.85 26.73
N GLN A 444 -14.82 3.10 25.65
CA GLN A 444 -15.25 2.89 24.27
C GLN A 444 -15.12 1.44 23.80
N ALA A 445 -14.20 0.65 24.39
CA ALA A 445 -13.88 -0.66 23.85
C ALA A 445 -13.81 -1.75 24.92
N LEU A 446 -14.36 -2.91 24.59
CA LEU A 446 -14.30 -4.11 25.42
C LEU A 446 -13.53 -5.22 24.68
N MET A 447 -12.46 -5.74 25.28
CA MET A 447 -11.69 -6.85 24.74
C MET A 447 -12.26 -8.16 25.31
N TYR A 448 -12.87 -8.95 24.46
CA TYR A 448 -13.40 -10.27 24.80
C TYR A 448 -12.39 -11.36 24.47
N LEU A 449 -11.94 -12.06 25.46
CA LEU A 449 -11.00 -13.18 25.40
C LEU A 449 -11.76 -14.45 25.81
N PRO A 450 -12.40 -15.17 24.88
CA PRO A 450 -13.19 -16.36 25.19
C PRO A 450 -12.36 -17.41 25.92
N GLN A 451 -12.98 -18.10 26.88
CA GLN A 451 -12.37 -19.28 27.53
C GLN A 451 -12.50 -20.51 26.62
N ASN A 452 -11.68 -21.53 26.86
CA ASN A 452 -11.72 -22.81 26.17
C ASN A 452 -11.55 -22.71 24.62
N LEU A 453 -10.70 -21.78 24.21
CA LEU A 453 -10.34 -21.65 22.80
C LEU A 453 -9.58 -22.91 22.32
N PRO A 454 -9.84 -23.39 21.09
CA PRO A 454 -9.09 -24.50 20.52
C PRO A 454 -7.63 -24.08 20.22
N GLU A 455 -6.75 -25.07 20.07
CA GLU A 455 -5.39 -24.81 19.61
C GLU A 455 -5.40 -24.39 18.13
N PRO A 456 -4.68 -23.30 17.75
CA PRO A 456 -4.63 -22.86 16.37
C PRO A 456 -3.98 -23.85 15.39
N LYS A 457 -3.10 -24.74 15.90
CA LYS A 457 -2.47 -25.80 15.11
C LYS A 457 -3.05 -27.16 15.52
N GLY A 458 -3.43 -27.97 14.51
CA GLY A 458 -3.85 -29.35 14.74
C GLY A 458 -5.34 -29.58 14.96
N ASP A 459 -6.12 -28.56 15.19
CA ASP A 459 -7.59 -28.68 15.34
C ASP A 459 -8.27 -28.45 13.96
N PRO A 460 -8.82 -29.50 13.31
CA PRO A 460 -9.47 -29.36 12.01
C PRO A 460 -10.75 -28.51 12.05
N ASP A 461 -11.39 -28.44 13.22
CA ASP A 461 -12.63 -27.67 13.44
C ASP A 461 -12.37 -26.27 14.03
N TYR A 462 -11.13 -25.80 14.01
CA TYR A 462 -10.76 -24.53 14.62
C TYR A 462 -11.68 -23.38 14.19
N THR A 463 -11.84 -23.18 12.89
CA THR A 463 -12.68 -22.11 12.33
C THR A 463 -14.12 -22.22 12.82
N LEU A 464 -14.69 -23.44 12.83
CA LEU A 464 -16.05 -23.66 13.31
C LEU A 464 -16.19 -23.32 14.81
N LYS A 465 -15.22 -23.73 15.63
CA LYS A 465 -15.25 -23.50 17.09
C LYS A 465 -15.17 -22.02 17.43
N ILE A 466 -14.25 -21.26 16.81
CA ILE A 466 -14.14 -19.83 17.07
C ILE A 466 -15.37 -19.05 16.57
N LEU A 467 -15.96 -19.45 15.45
CA LEU A 467 -17.21 -18.85 14.97
C LEU A 467 -18.40 -19.12 15.89
N ARG A 468 -18.45 -20.30 16.51
CA ARG A 468 -19.48 -20.61 17.54
C ARG A 468 -19.36 -19.68 18.77
N LEU A 469 -18.13 -19.35 19.18
CA LEU A 469 -17.87 -18.41 20.28
C LEU A 469 -18.18 -16.96 19.90
N ALA A 470 -17.94 -16.57 18.64
CA ALA A 470 -18.23 -15.24 18.14
C ALA A 470 -19.74 -15.02 17.87
N PHE A 471 -20.49 -16.05 17.52
CA PHE A 471 -21.89 -15.95 17.09
C PHE A 471 -22.81 -15.22 18.08
N PRO A 472 -22.76 -15.45 19.41
CA PRO A 472 -23.56 -14.69 20.37
C PRO A 472 -23.19 -13.19 20.38
N VAL A 473 -21.92 -12.85 20.16
CA VAL A 473 -21.46 -11.45 20.06
C VAL A 473 -22.02 -10.80 18.80
N LEU A 474 -21.99 -11.51 17.64
CA LEU A 474 -22.57 -11.02 16.40
C LEU A 474 -24.09 -10.77 16.51
N LYS A 475 -24.79 -11.59 17.31
CA LYS A 475 -26.20 -11.35 17.61
C LYS A 475 -26.40 -10.11 18.49
N ALA A 476 -25.60 -9.96 19.55
CA ALA A 476 -25.70 -8.82 20.46
C ALA A 476 -25.38 -7.48 19.74
N SER A 477 -24.43 -7.48 18.81
CA SER A 477 -24.06 -6.33 17.99
C SER A 477 -24.99 -6.10 16.78
N GLN A 478 -25.94 -6.99 16.53
CA GLN A 478 -26.80 -6.96 15.33
C GLN A 478 -26.00 -6.97 14.00
N GLY A 479 -25.00 -7.81 13.90
CA GLY A 479 -24.00 -7.80 12.82
C GLY A 479 -22.93 -6.76 13.08
N ARG A 480 -22.79 -5.75 12.22
CA ARG A 480 -21.84 -4.63 12.33
C ARG A 480 -20.41 -5.09 12.65
N ALA A 481 -19.93 -6.12 11.93
CA ALA A 481 -18.74 -6.84 12.31
C ALA A 481 -17.73 -7.00 11.16
N PHE A 482 -16.42 -6.88 11.50
CA PHE A 482 -15.31 -7.37 10.70
C PHE A 482 -14.73 -8.62 11.33
N LEU A 483 -14.74 -9.72 10.57
CA LEU A 483 -14.06 -10.96 10.94
C LEU A 483 -12.77 -11.06 10.15
N LEU A 484 -11.64 -10.86 10.83
CA LEU A 484 -10.32 -10.78 10.23
C LEU A 484 -9.60 -12.13 10.40
N PHE A 485 -9.26 -12.74 9.26
CA PHE A 485 -8.60 -14.03 9.19
C PHE A 485 -7.14 -13.89 8.76
N THR A 486 -6.28 -14.71 9.31
CA THR A 486 -4.84 -14.74 8.98
C THR A 486 -4.54 -15.52 7.69
N SER A 487 -5.53 -16.22 7.11
CA SER A 487 -5.37 -16.94 5.85
C SER A 487 -6.64 -16.95 4.99
N HIS A 488 -6.45 -16.97 3.67
CA HIS A 488 -7.55 -17.12 2.72
C HIS A 488 -8.32 -18.44 2.90
N ARG A 489 -7.62 -19.52 3.30
CA ARG A 489 -8.25 -20.81 3.59
C ARG A 489 -9.25 -20.69 4.74
N ALA A 490 -8.85 -20.08 5.85
CA ALA A 490 -9.73 -19.88 7.01
C ALA A 490 -10.91 -18.95 6.67
N LEU A 491 -10.67 -17.90 5.87
CA LEU A 491 -11.71 -17.01 5.38
C LEU A 491 -12.75 -17.76 4.55
N GLN A 492 -12.33 -18.57 3.57
CA GLN A 492 -13.24 -19.34 2.71
C GLN A 492 -14.02 -20.40 3.50
N GLU A 493 -13.38 -21.02 4.48
CA GLU A 493 -14.02 -21.96 5.40
C GLU A 493 -15.09 -21.24 6.24
N ALA A 494 -14.76 -20.10 6.82
CA ALA A 494 -15.69 -19.28 7.58
C ALA A 494 -16.89 -18.82 6.73
N ALA A 495 -16.65 -18.39 5.50
CA ALA A 495 -17.71 -18.01 4.56
C ALA A 495 -18.71 -19.15 4.35
N ARG A 496 -18.23 -20.37 4.07
CA ARG A 496 -19.07 -21.56 3.91
C ARG A 496 -19.87 -21.93 5.18
N ILE A 497 -19.24 -21.77 6.36
CA ILE A 497 -19.90 -22.07 7.64
C ILE A 497 -21.03 -21.07 7.93
N LEU A 498 -20.84 -19.79 7.61
CA LEU A 498 -21.76 -18.71 7.94
C LEU A 498 -22.85 -18.52 6.89
N GLU A 499 -22.65 -19.01 5.66
CA GLU A 499 -23.61 -18.88 4.56
C GLU A 499 -24.99 -19.42 4.95
N GLY A 500 -26.03 -18.60 4.81
CA GLY A 500 -27.42 -18.93 5.16
C GLY A 500 -27.71 -19.15 6.64
N LYS A 501 -26.72 -18.94 7.55
CA LYS A 501 -26.90 -19.13 9.01
C LYS A 501 -26.93 -17.82 9.80
N LEU A 502 -26.45 -16.73 9.19
CA LEU A 502 -26.51 -15.41 9.81
C LEU A 502 -27.83 -14.72 9.45
N PRO A 503 -28.48 -14.04 10.41
CA PRO A 503 -29.62 -13.17 10.12
C PRO A 503 -29.19 -11.81 9.54
N PHE A 504 -27.94 -11.65 9.16
CA PHE A 504 -27.31 -10.43 8.67
C PHE A 504 -26.66 -10.65 7.31
N PRO A 505 -26.59 -9.62 6.45
CA PRO A 505 -25.86 -9.70 5.18
C PRO A 505 -24.39 -10.10 5.39
N LEU A 506 -23.92 -11.06 4.59
CA LEU A 506 -22.56 -11.55 4.62
C LEU A 506 -21.78 -10.99 3.42
N PHE A 507 -20.67 -10.31 3.70
CA PHE A 507 -19.76 -9.75 2.72
C PHE A 507 -18.43 -10.50 2.77
N VAL A 508 -17.98 -11.04 1.66
CA VAL A 508 -16.77 -11.89 1.61
C VAL A 508 -15.74 -11.28 0.67
N GLN A 509 -14.54 -11.09 1.15
CA GLN A 509 -13.42 -10.63 0.32
C GLN A 509 -13.23 -11.55 -0.90
N GLY A 510 -13.10 -10.93 -2.09
CA GLY A 510 -12.90 -11.64 -3.35
C GLY A 510 -14.17 -11.88 -4.15
N THR A 511 -15.37 -11.60 -3.61
CA THR A 511 -16.64 -11.70 -4.36
C THR A 511 -16.91 -10.46 -5.23
N GLN A 512 -16.32 -9.32 -4.86
CA GLN A 512 -16.44 -8.04 -5.56
C GLN A 512 -15.13 -7.23 -5.40
N ALA A 513 -14.99 -6.14 -6.16
CA ALA A 513 -13.92 -5.17 -5.95
C ALA A 513 -13.97 -4.61 -4.52
N LYS A 514 -12.79 -4.40 -3.88
CA LYS A 514 -12.68 -3.99 -2.46
C LYS A 514 -13.52 -2.75 -2.13
N ALA A 515 -13.49 -1.73 -2.99
CA ALA A 515 -14.25 -0.49 -2.77
C ALA A 515 -15.76 -0.72 -2.79
N ALA A 516 -16.28 -1.50 -3.76
CA ALA A 516 -17.69 -1.83 -3.87
C ALA A 516 -18.17 -2.69 -2.69
N LEU A 517 -17.36 -3.65 -2.26
CA LEU A 517 -17.65 -4.50 -1.11
C LEU A 517 -17.77 -3.69 0.19
N LEU A 518 -16.86 -2.73 0.40
CA LEU A 518 -16.86 -1.85 1.58
C LEU A 518 -18.06 -0.89 1.56
N GLU A 519 -18.40 -0.37 0.39
CA GLU A 519 -19.55 0.52 0.26
C GLU A 519 -20.86 -0.23 0.52
N ALA A 520 -21.02 -1.43 -0.05
CA ALA A 520 -22.17 -2.28 0.23
C ALA A 520 -22.29 -2.65 1.72
N PHE A 521 -21.15 -2.94 2.37
CA PHE A 521 -21.10 -3.19 3.81
C PHE A 521 -21.56 -1.97 4.61
N ARG A 522 -21.05 -0.76 4.31
CA ARG A 522 -21.48 0.49 4.99
C ARG A 522 -22.99 0.74 4.83
N GLN A 523 -23.49 0.61 3.60
CA GLN A 523 -24.89 0.85 3.29
C GLN A 523 -25.84 -0.15 3.99
N SER A 524 -25.36 -1.37 4.26
CA SER A 524 -26.15 -2.38 4.97
C SER A 524 -26.44 -1.99 6.42
N GLY A 525 -25.54 -1.24 7.08
CA GLY A 525 -25.66 -0.82 8.49
C GLY A 525 -25.58 -1.94 9.52
N HIS A 526 -25.72 -3.21 9.12
CA HIS A 526 -25.75 -4.38 10.00
C HIS A 526 -25.10 -5.62 9.38
N GLY A 527 -24.17 -5.43 8.46
CA GLY A 527 -23.47 -6.51 7.77
C GLY A 527 -22.37 -7.19 8.61
N VAL A 528 -21.96 -8.37 8.15
CA VAL A 528 -20.76 -9.06 8.62
C VAL A 528 -19.79 -9.19 7.44
N LEU A 529 -18.59 -8.62 7.57
CA LEU A 529 -17.56 -8.65 6.54
C LEU A 529 -16.43 -9.58 6.94
N LEU A 530 -16.07 -10.50 6.04
CA LEU A 530 -14.94 -11.40 6.19
C LEU A 530 -13.78 -10.90 5.32
N GLY A 531 -12.60 -10.71 5.95
CA GLY A 531 -11.40 -10.23 5.25
C GLY A 531 -10.11 -10.86 5.76
N THR A 532 -9.07 -10.79 4.94
CA THR A 532 -7.69 -11.13 5.31
C THR A 532 -6.86 -9.85 5.47
N GLN A 533 -5.54 -9.98 5.55
CA GLN A 533 -4.61 -8.88 5.84
C GLN A 533 -4.84 -7.61 5.00
N SER A 534 -5.24 -7.72 3.74
CA SER A 534 -5.54 -6.56 2.90
C SER A 534 -6.72 -5.70 3.41
N PHE A 535 -7.54 -6.23 4.33
CA PHE A 535 -8.61 -5.51 5.04
C PHE A 535 -8.18 -5.03 6.43
N TRP A 536 -7.03 -5.50 6.95
CA TRP A 536 -6.46 -4.95 8.17
C TRP A 536 -5.86 -3.55 7.93
N GLU A 537 -5.46 -3.27 6.69
CA GLU A 537 -4.89 -1.99 6.27
C GLU A 537 -5.81 -1.24 5.30
N GLY A 538 -5.80 0.10 5.35
CA GLY A 538 -6.43 0.96 4.35
C GLY A 538 -7.95 0.89 4.25
N VAL A 539 -8.66 0.37 5.26
CA VAL A 539 -10.12 0.36 5.33
C VAL A 539 -10.58 1.39 6.36
N ASP A 540 -11.39 2.36 5.94
CA ASP A 540 -11.98 3.37 6.81
C ASP A 540 -13.50 3.16 6.88
N VAL A 541 -13.99 2.57 7.98
CA VAL A 541 -15.41 2.48 8.31
C VAL A 541 -15.59 3.14 9.66
N ARG A 542 -16.31 4.26 9.70
CA ARG A 542 -16.58 5.05 10.89
C ARG A 542 -18.03 4.88 11.31
N GLY A 543 -18.27 5.16 12.61
CA GLY A 543 -19.61 5.19 13.18
C GLY A 543 -20.22 3.80 13.38
N GLU A 544 -21.52 3.76 13.49
CA GLU A 544 -22.29 2.59 13.91
C GLU A 544 -22.21 1.36 12.99
N ALA A 545 -21.72 1.52 11.76
CA ALA A 545 -21.60 0.41 10.83
C ALA A 545 -20.60 -0.67 11.25
N LEU A 546 -19.69 -0.37 12.19
CA LEU A 546 -18.69 -1.31 12.71
C LEU A 546 -18.58 -1.21 14.23
N SER A 547 -19.06 -2.22 14.94
CA SER A 547 -18.99 -2.32 16.40
C SER A 547 -18.37 -3.62 16.90
N VAL A 548 -17.95 -4.52 15.99
CA VAL A 548 -17.22 -5.74 16.37
C VAL A 548 -16.04 -5.95 15.41
N VAL A 549 -14.89 -6.19 15.98
CA VAL A 549 -13.73 -6.72 15.26
C VAL A 549 -13.34 -8.05 15.87
N MET A 550 -13.28 -9.10 15.06
CA MET A 550 -12.80 -10.41 15.48
C MET A 550 -11.47 -10.70 14.77
N ILE A 551 -10.49 -11.20 15.49
CA ILE A 551 -9.22 -11.69 14.95
C ILE A 551 -9.09 -13.18 15.28
N ASP A 552 -8.93 -14.00 14.24
CA ASP A 552 -8.91 -15.47 14.37
C ASP A 552 -7.64 -15.99 15.09
N ARG A 553 -6.47 -15.48 14.74
CA ARG A 553 -5.16 -15.93 15.26
C ARG A 553 -4.18 -14.77 15.34
N ILE A 554 -3.08 -14.97 16.08
CA ILE A 554 -1.94 -14.05 16.05
C ILE A 554 -1.36 -14.05 14.63
N PRO A 555 -1.22 -12.87 13.97
CA PRO A 555 -0.83 -12.76 12.58
C PRO A 555 0.70 -12.91 12.38
N PHE A 556 1.25 -14.07 12.76
CA PHE A 556 2.62 -14.39 12.42
C PHE A 556 2.74 -14.58 10.90
N ALA A 557 3.76 -13.96 10.29
CA ALA A 557 4.06 -14.16 8.88
C ALA A 557 4.41 -15.62 8.56
N SER A 558 4.19 -16.03 7.30
CA SER A 558 4.51 -17.39 6.86
C SER A 558 6.00 -17.69 7.02
N PRO A 559 6.37 -18.84 7.59
CA PRO A 559 7.77 -19.25 7.68
C PRO A 559 8.36 -19.65 6.32
N ASP A 560 7.53 -19.81 5.28
CA ASP A 560 7.96 -20.28 3.96
C ASP A 560 8.50 -19.16 3.05
N ASP A 561 8.44 -17.88 3.49
CA ASP A 561 8.96 -16.77 2.71
C ASP A 561 10.50 -16.79 2.65
N PRO A 562 11.10 -16.83 1.45
CA PRO A 562 12.55 -16.96 1.28
C PRO A 562 13.36 -15.80 1.88
N VAL A 563 12.85 -14.57 1.73
CA VAL A 563 13.53 -13.36 2.26
C VAL A 563 13.48 -13.37 3.78
N ARG A 564 12.34 -13.79 4.34
CA ARG A 564 12.18 -13.94 5.78
C ARG A 564 13.16 -14.97 6.34
N ARG A 565 13.24 -16.15 5.74
CA ARG A 565 14.17 -17.21 6.17
C ARG A 565 15.64 -16.75 6.16
N ALA A 566 16.04 -16.03 5.12
CA ALA A 566 17.38 -15.49 5.03
C ALA A 566 17.66 -14.46 6.15
N ARG A 567 16.71 -13.54 6.42
CA ARG A 567 16.81 -12.59 7.52
C ARG A 567 16.83 -13.27 8.90
N GLU A 568 16.05 -14.35 9.08
CA GLU A 568 16.08 -15.14 10.32
C GLU A 568 17.44 -15.80 10.53
N THR A 569 18.07 -16.30 9.46
CA THR A 569 19.43 -16.86 9.50
C THR A 569 20.44 -15.79 9.89
N GLN A 570 20.43 -14.63 9.25
CA GLN A 570 21.30 -13.50 9.56
C GLN A 570 21.18 -13.03 11.03
N LEU A 571 19.93 -12.97 11.56
CA LEU A 571 19.70 -12.63 12.96
C LEU A 571 20.31 -13.68 13.91
N LYS A 572 20.16 -14.98 13.60
CA LYS A 572 20.78 -16.06 14.38
C LYS A 572 22.31 -15.97 14.39
N GLU A 573 22.91 -15.73 13.23
CA GLU A 573 24.36 -15.54 13.09
C GLU A 573 24.86 -14.32 13.89
N SER A 574 24.04 -13.28 13.99
CA SER A 574 24.31 -12.08 14.80
C SER A 574 24.01 -12.30 16.30
N GLY A 575 23.67 -13.54 16.73
CA GLY A 575 23.37 -13.86 18.13
C GLY A 575 22.00 -13.37 18.63
N LEU A 576 21.12 -12.93 17.73
CA LEU A 576 19.78 -12.44 18.07
C LEU A 576 18.72 -13.53 17.88
N SER A 577 17.69 -13.50 18.71
CA SER A 577 16.51 -14.35 18.52
C SER A 577 15.63 -13.81 17.37
N PRO A 578 15.45 -14.52 16.25
CA PRO A 578 14.57 -14.09 15.17
C PRO A 578 13.12 -13.88 15.61
N PHE A 579 12.67 -14.69 16.58
CA PHE A 579 11.34 -14.53 17.14
C PHE A 579 11.19 -13.17 17.84
N ALA A 580 12.12 -12.84 18.75
CA ALA A 580 12.05 -11.61 19.53
C ALA A 580 12.39 -10.36 18.71
N ALA A 581 13.33 -10.46 17.76
CA ALA A 581 13.82 -9.32 16.99
C ALA A 581 12.97 -9.00 15.75
N MET A 582 12.21 -9.98 15.22
CA MET A 582 11.45 -9.81 13.98
C MET A 582 10.00 -10.32 14.09
N ALA A 583 9.77 -11.62 14.40
CA ALA A 583 8.45 -12.21 14.30
C ALA A 583 7.42 -11.61 15.26
N LEU A 584 7.82 -11.40 16.51
CA LEU A 584 6.93 -10.84 17.54
C LEU A 584 6.62 -9.35 17.31
N PRO A 585 7.60 -8.47 17.03
CA PRO A 585 7.31 -7.08 16.67
C PRO A 585 6.39 -6.94 15.45
N GLU A 586 6.63 -7.69 14.37
CA GLU A 586 5.77 -7.70 13.18
C GLU A 586 4.33 -8.11 13.53
N ALA A 587 4.17 -9.19 14.30
CA ALA A 587 2.86 -9.65 14.74
C ALA A 587 2.14 -8.58 15.59
N ILE A 588 2.84 -7.90 16.51
CA ILE A 588 2.28 -6.81 17.33
C ILE A 588 1.81 -5.65 16.44
N ILE A 589 2.64 -5.21 15.49
CA ILE A 589 2.31 -4.10 14.59
C ILE A 589 1.07 -4.45 13.75
N THR A 590 1.05 -5.63 13.13
CA THR A 590 -0.08 -6.10 12.34
C THR A 590 -1.35 -6.22 13.20
N PHE A 591 -1.21 -6.73 14.43
CA PHE A 591 -2.32 -6.85 15.37
C PHE A 591 -2.91 -5.48 15.73
N LYS A 592 -2.04 -4.48 16.04
CA LYS A 592 -2.45 -3.09 16.29
C LYS A 592 -3.23 -2.49 15.12
N GLN A 593 -2.85 -2.81 13.88
CA GLN A 593 -3.56 -2.35 12.67
C GLN A 593 -4.99 -2.91 12.62
N GLY A 594 -5.17 -4.20 12.90
CA GLY A 594 -6.49 -4.83 12.96
C GLY A 594 -7.36 -4.25 14.07
N VAL A 595 -6.80 -4.11 15.28
CA VAL A 595 -7.47 -3.52 16.44
C VAL A 595 -7.88 -2.06 16.20
N GLY A 596 -7.01 -1.29 15.54
CA GLY A 596 -7.27 0.11 15.18
C GLY A 596 -8.43 0.32 14.20
N ARG A 597 -9.10 -0.76 13.74
CA ARG A 597 -10.35 -0.66 12.96
C ARG A 597 -11.56 -0.42 13.83
N LEU A 598 -11.52 -0.82 15.11
CA LEU A 598 -12.66 -0.82 16.00
C LEU A 598 -13.07 0.59 16.45
N ILE A 599 -12.11 1.41 16.86
CA ILE A 599 -12.34 2.79 17.35
C ILE A 599 -11.61 3.78 16.43
N ARG A 600 -12.37 4.68 15.79
CA ARG A 600 -11.90 5.69 14.85
C ARG A 600 -12.39 7.10 15.13
N ASP A 601 -13.48 7.18 15.90
CA ASP A 601 -14.07 8.42 16.35
C ASP A 601 -14.32 8.38 17.86
N VAL A 602 -14.49 9.56 18.47
CA VAL A 602 -14.77 9.69 19.90
C VAL A 602 -16.15 9.13 20.26
N ALA A 603 -17.04 8.99 19.28
CA ALA A 603 -18.37 8.40 19.46
C ALA A 603 -18.37 6.87 19.22
N ASP A 604 -17.32 6.29 18.64
CA ASP A 604 -17.29 4.87 18.35
C ASP A 604 -17.24 4.05 19.64
N ARG A 605 -18.00 2.95 19.64
CA ARG A 605 -17.97 1.93 20.71
C ARG A 605 -17.98 0.54 20.10
N GLY A 606 -17.23 -0.39 20.74
CA GLY A 606 -17.20 -1.72 20.17
C GLY A 606 -16.48 -2.79 20.98
N VAL A 607 -16.58 -4.03 20.49
CA VAL A 607 -16.03 -5.23 21.09
C VAL A 607 -14.97 -5.83 20.18
N LEU A 608 -13.78 -6.06 20.74
CA LEU A 608 -12.69 -6.80 20.12
C LEU A 608 -12.72 -8.25 20.57
N ILE A 609 -12.92 -9.20 19.66
CA ILE A 609 -12.89 -10.63 19.94
C ILE A 609 -11.52 -11.19 19.52
N LEU A 610 -10.79 -11.79 20.46
CA LEU A 610 -9.50 -12.40 20.19
C LEU A 610 -9.58 -13.91 20.38
N CYS A 611 -9.43 -14.67 19.29
CA CYS A 611 -9.72 -16.10 19.28
C CYS A 611 -8.48 -17.00 19.42
N ASP A 612 -7.32 -16.46 19.80
CA ASP A 612 -6.10 -17.23 19.95
C ASP A 612 -5.74 -17.46 21.42
N GLN A 613 -5.80 -18.70 21.89
CA GLN A 613 -5.50 -19.04 23.29
C GLN A 613 -4.08 -18.66 23.72
N ARG A 614 -3.12 -18.59 22.78
CA ARG A 614 -1.72 -18.22 23.05
C ARG A 614 -1.60 -16.82 23.64
N LEU A 615 -2.56 -15.94 23.38
CA LEU A 615 -2.62 -14.61 23.98
C LEU A 615 -2.75 -14.68 25.51
N GLN A 616 -3.42 -15.69 26.04
CA GLN A 616 -3.64 -15.88 27.48
C GLN A 616 -2.62 -16.81 28.12
N THR A 617 -2.07 -17.79 27.38
CA THR A 617 -1.28 -18.90 27.93
C THR A 617 0.23 -18.71 27.80
N THR A 618 0.70 -17.76 26.96
CA THR A 618 2.15 -17.58 26.71
C THR A 618 2.66 -16.22 27.19
N GLY A 619 3.97 -16.15 27.48
CA GLY A 619 4.62 -14.88 27.84
C GLY A 619 4.59 -13.84 26.72
N TYR A 620 4.79 -14.24 25.46
CA TYR A 620 4.68 -13.32 24.32
C TYR A 620 3.23 -12.90 24.04
N GLY A 621 2.26 -13.75 24.38
CA GLY A 621 0.84 -13.38 24.29
C GLY A 621 0.50 -12.20 25.21
N ARG A 622 1.04 -12.20 26.43
CA ARG A 622 0.91 -11.05 27.35
C ARG A 622 1.57 -9.79 26.77
N GLN A 623 2.75 -9.91 26.18
CA GLN A 623 3.42 -8.78 25.53
C GLN A 623 2.58 -8.20 24.38
N ILE A 624 1.92 -9.05 23.58
CA ILE A 624 0.99 -8.61 22.56
C ILE A 624 -0.18 -7.84 23.18
N LEU A 625 -0.85 -8.41 24.20
CA LEU A 625 -1.99 -7.78 24.85
C LEU A 625 -1.64 -6.45 25.53
N ASP A 626 -0.43 -6.32 26.07
CA ASP A 626 0.04 -5.10 26.73
C ASP A 626 0.49 -4.01 25.74
N ALA A 627 0.77 -4.40 24.49
CA ALA A 627 1.06 -3.48 23.39
C ALA A 627 -0.19 -2.90 22.71
N LEU A 628 -1.38 -3.48 23.00
CA LEU A 628 -2.67 -2.98 22.49
C LEU A 628 -3.18 -1.79 23.30
N PRO A 629 -4.12 -1.00 22.76
CA PRO A 629 -4.80 0.04 23.51
C PRO A 629 -5.41 -0.49 24.83
N PRO A 630 -5.47 0.32 25.89
CA PRO A 630 -5.86 -0.11 27.24
C PRO A 630 -7.38 -0.31 27.37
N MET A 631 -7.93 -1.31 26.67
CA MET A 631 -9.34 -1.72 26.74
C MET A 631 -9.65 -2.50 27.99
N ARG A 632 -10.89 -2.43 28.49
CA ARG A 632 -11.35 -3.37 29.50
C ARG A 632 -11.32 -4.79 28.96
N ARG A 633 -10.84 -5.76 29.73
CA ARG A 633 -10.72 -7.18 29.34
C ARG A 633 -11.79 -8.00 30.05
N THR A 634 -12.45 -8.89 29.34
CA THR A 634 -13.40 -9.86 29.89
C THR A 634 -13.28 -11.21 29.20
N SER A 635 -13.68 -12.26 29.91
CA SER A 635 -13.91 -13.61 29.37
C SER A 635 -15.38 -14.05 29.51
N ASP A 636 -16.26 -13.20 30.11
CA ASP A 636 -17.69 -13.50 30.30
C ASP A 636 -18.48 -12.88 29.14
N LEU A 637 -19.29 -13.70 28.48
CA LEU A 637 -20.18 -13.24 27.40
C LEU A 637 -21.27 -12.27 27.89
N ARG A 638 -21.64 -12.34 29.20
CA ARG A 638 -22.61 -11.42 29.76
C ARG A 638 -22.12 -9.98 29.75
N ASP A 639 -20.85 -9.74 30.06
CA ASP A 639 -20.28 -8.41 30.00
C ASP A 639 -20.34 -7.83 28.58
N VAL A 640 -20.21 -8.67 27.55
CA VAL A 640 -20.35 -8.27 26.14
C VAL A 640 -21.81 -7.90 25.82
N GLN A 641 -22.76 -8.67 26.31
CA GLN A 641 -24.19 -8.40 26.11
C GLN A 641 -24.61 -7.10 26.80
N ASP A 642 -24.17 -6.90 28.05
CA ASP A 642 -24.42 -5.68 28.82
C ASP A 642 -23.78 -4.46 28.16
N PHE A 643 -22.57 -4.61 27.58
CA PHE A 643 -21.90 -3.52 26.84
C PHE A 643 -22.75 -3.01 25.66
N PHE A 644 -23.39 -3.90 24.91
CA PHE A 644 -24.29 -3.53 23.81
C PHE A 644 -25.66 -3.08 24.27
N ALA A 645 -26.19 -3.59 25.40
CA ALA A 645 -27.48 -3.16 25.96
C ALA A 645 -27.43 -1.69 26.42
N VAL A 646 -26.36 -1.26 27.06
CA VAL A 646 -26.14 0.15 27.46
C VAL A 646 -26.07 1.06 26.23
N THR A 647 -25.53 0.60 25.11
CA THR A 647 -25.43 1.39 23.89
C THR A 647 -26.81 1.64 23.26
N SER A 648 -27.74 0.69 23.34
CA SER A 648 -29.10 0.83 22.81
C SER A 648 -29.98 1.81 23.58
N THR A 649 -29.63 2.15 24.81
CA THR A 649 -30.37 3.11 25.67
C THR A 649 -29.87 4.55 25.54
N LEU A 650 -28.75 4.78 24.85
CA LEU A 650 -28.12 6.09 24.63
C LEU A 650 -28.45 6.70 23.26
N GLU A 651 -29.41 6.18 22.51
CA GLU A 651 -29.91 6.82 21.30
C GLU A 651 -30.40 8.26 21.62
N PRO A 652 -29.83 9.30 21.00
CA PRO A 652 -30.38 10.63 21.16
C PRO A 652 -31.81 10.63 20.56
N THR A 653 -32.77 11.05 21.36
CA THR A 653 -34.10 11.38 20.90
C THR A 653 -33.95 12.38 19.74
N VAL A 654 -34.04 11.93 18.51
CA VAL A 654 -34.08 12.81 17.35
C VAL A 654 -35.35 13.63 17.51
N ALA A 655 -35.16 14.91 17.80
CA ALA A 655 -36.26 15.87 17.75
C ALA A 655 -36.86 15.81 16.34
N PRO A 656 -38.19 15.76 16.21
CA PRO A 656 -38.84 15.68 14.91
C PRO A 656 -38.46 16.88 14.07
N THR A 657 -37.87 16.63 12.91
CA THR A 657 -37.63 17.64 11.87
C THR A 657 -38.91 18.40 11.59
N PRO A 658 -38.93 19.74 11.65
CA PRO A 658 -40.12 20.47 11.27
C PRO A 658 -40.42 20.19 9.79
N THR A 659 -41.62 19.64 9.53
CA THR A 659 -42.18 19.50 8.20
C THR A 659 -42.28 20.89 7.58
N LEU A 660 -41.51 21.17 6.55
CA LEU A 660 -41.72 22.30 5.66
C LEU A 660 -42.98 21.98 4.84
N ASP A 661 -44.03 22.75 5.08
CA ASP A 661 -45.23 22.79 4.26
C ASP A 661 -44.87 23.17 2.81
N PRO A 662 -45.36 22.44 1.81
CA PRO A 662 -45.16 22.83 0.41
C PRO A 662 -46.34 23.70 -0.07
N GLU A 663 -46.40 24.98 0.29
CA GLU A 663 -47.24 25.95 -0.43
C GLU A 663 -46.67 27.37 -0.32
N HIS A 664 -46.14 27.86 -1.44
CA HIS A 664 -46.28 29.13 -2.13
C HIS A 664 -45.02 29.62 -2.84
N PRO A 665 -45.19 30.39 -3.94
CA PRO A 665 -44.91 29.94 -5.32
C PRO A 665 -43.49 30.29 -5.76
#